data_f840cc95d92d91f5983fd7c5953176d2
#
_entry.id   f840cc95d92d91f5983fd7c5953176d2
#
_cell.length_a   1.000
_cell.length_b   1.000
_cell.length_c   1.000
_cell.angle_alpha   90.00
_cell.angle_beta   90.00
_cell.angle_gamma   90.00
#
_symmetry.space_group_name_H-M   'P 1'
#
loop_
_entity.id
_entity.type
_entity.pdbx_description
1 polymer ?
#
loop_
_entity_poly.entity_id
_entity_poly.type
_entity_poly.pdbx_seq_one_letter_code
_entity_poly.pdbx_strand_id
1 'polypeptide(L)'
;MEESPMREPDAWASSGGWPAPREARTGPSLSSVLNELPSAATLRYRGPGVLPWGAVEEEEEEDGQRSIQSLAEATQKELQEPGPSRELPWPMQARRAHRQSLARNQVAQGSGSRAAHWTLLLRRSKGKVREGLRSMQPWEWTLKRIGGQFGAGTASYFSLLRFLLLLNVLASVLTACMILLPTWLEGAPPGPPAPNASSPCGSYSPGSQSLVTFSTELFNLLSGEGFLEWSPLFYGFYPPRPHLAITYLCSTFAVCLLYLLLTLHRSVSALKQMLLAESGAVTSYSHRVFSAWDFGLSGKVHVRLRQRNILFELQVELEEAAVRRQAAVRTLGQQASVWSVRVLLNVAVGALLWVALYGVYWATGATAKLQEIPFIQGMPLLKLVVDYLPSIFISGVNFVLPPVFKLIAPLEGYTRSRQIVFILLRTMFLRMVSLPVLLSSLWYQITCGGDADAEECKTCGYNYRELPCWETRLGQEMYKLLLFDLLTGLAVTLLIQFPRKLLCGLCPGALGRFAGNLEFQVPDEVLGLIYAQTVVWVGSFFCPLLPLLNTAKFLLLFYLKKITLFSTCSPASRTFRASTVNFFFPLVLLLGLAISTVPVFYSIFLIPPSKLCGPFRGQSSIWAEIPESICKLPQTAQNFLFFLGTQAFAVPLLLISSILMAYTVALANSYGRLISELKRQIETEAQNKVFLAQRAVALSSANRAL
;
A
#
# COMPACT_ATOMS: atom_id res chain seq x y z
N MET A 1 -33.96 -31.99 37.84
CA MET A 1 -35.13 -32.50 37.13
C MET A 1 -34.86 -32.17 35.66
N GLU A 2 -34.59 -33.00 34.78
CA GLU A 2 -34.40 -34.44 34.57
C GLU A 2 -33.49 -34.55 33.33
N GLU A 3 -32.37 -35.22 33.49
CA GLU A 3 -31.48 -35.62 32.41
C GLU A 3 -32.13 -36.80 31.67
N SER A 4 -32.14 -36.73 30.34
CA SER A 4 -32.37 -37.89 29.50
C SER A 4 -31.08 -38.19 28.69
N PRO A 5 -30.61 -39.43 28.67
CA PRO A 5 -29.30 -39.77 28.11
C PRO A 5 -29.37 -39.91 26.59
N MET A 6 -28.36 -39.37 25.94
CA MET A 6 -28.05 -39.61 24.51
C MET A 6 -27.68 -41.08 24.28
N ARG A 7 -28.45 -41.75 23.43
CA ARG A 7 -28.11 -43.06 22.85
C ARG A 7 -26.98 -42.91 21.87
N GLU A 8 -25.95 -43.65 22.07
CA GLU A 8 -24.96 -44.02 21.06
C GLU A 8 -25.60 -44.86 19.95
N PRO A 9 -25.22 -44.68 18.68
CA PRO A 9 -25.46 -45.68 17.63
C PRO A 9 -24.17 -46.41 17.33
N ASP A 10 -23.93 -47.51 18.06
CA ASP A 10 -23.11 -48.62 17.55
C ASP A 10 -23.92 -49.44 16.55
N ALA A 11 -23.17 -50.05 15.63
CA ALA A 11 -23.59 -51.08 14.66
C ALA A 11 -23.77 -50.66 13.21
N TRP A 12 -22.62 -50.49 12.52
CA TRP A 12 -22.54 -50.82 11.11
C TRP A 12 -21.33 -51.77 10.87
N ALA A 13 -21.46 -52.97 11.33
CA ALA A 13 -20.62 -54.07 10.88
C ALA A 13 -21.50 -55.33 10.80
N SER A 14 -21.81 -55.70 9.59
CA SER A 14 -21.86 -57.09 9.12
C SER A 14 -22.94 -57.32 8.06
N SER A 15 -22.50 -58.02 7.02
CA SER A 15 -23.27 -58.85 6.10
C SER A 15 -24.24 -58.18 5.14
N GLY A 16 -23.78 -58.04 3.90
CA GLY A 16 -24.62 -57.80 2.74
C GLY A 16 -23.82 -58.03 1.47
N GLY A 17 -23.69 -59.30 1.05
CA GLY A 17 -23.10 -59.64 -0.24
C GLY A 17 -23.81 -58.91 -1.38
N TRP A 18 -23.03 -58.41 -2.29
CA TRP A 18 -23.52 -57.79 -3.52
C TRP A 18 -24.29 -58.84 -4.35
N PRO A 19 -25.55 -58.58 -4.74
CA PRO A 19 -26.24 -59.46 -5.70
C PRO A 19 -25.58 -59.30 -7.08
N ALA A 20 -25.44 -60.41 -7.77
CA ALA A 20 -24.94 -60.50 -9.13
C ALA A 20 -25.69 -59.62 -10.10
N PRO A 21 -25.05 -59.08 -11.16
CA PRO A 21 -25.65 -58.13 -12.07
C PRO A 21 -26.82 -58.77 -12.83
N ARG A 22 -28.03 -58.23 -12.59
CA ARG A 22 -29.16 -58.42 -13.47
C ARG A 22 -28.89 -57.78 -14.80
N GLU A 23 -29.21 -58.43 -15.87
CA GLU A 23 -29.07 -58.07 -17.26
C GLU A 23 -29.41 -56.60 -17.55
N ALA A 24 -28.53 -55.97 -18.27
CA ALA A 24 -28.55 -54.54 -18.62
C ALA A 24 -29.78 -54.21 -19.48
N ARG A 25 -30.75 -53.51 -18.91
CA ARG A 25 -31.59 -52.62 -19.71
C ARG A 25 -30.70 -51.48 -20.22
N THR A 26 -30.63 -51.34 -21.53
CA THR A 26 -29.85 -50.34 -22.27
C THR A 26 -30.16 -48.93 -21.81
N GLY A 27 -29.43 -48.45 -20.82
CA GLY A 27 -29.35 -47.02 -20.49
C GLY A 27 -28.67 -46.26 -21.65
N PRO A 28 -28.87 -44.94 -21.75
CA PRO A 28 -28.26 -44.15 -22.82
C PRO A 28 -26.75 -44.41 -22.83
N SER A 29 -26.21 -44.71 -24.02
CA SER A 29 -24.79 -45.00 -24.18
C SER A 29 -23.94 -43.85 -23.66
N LEU A 30 -22.78 -44.12 -23.08
CA LEU A 30 -21.85 -43.11 -22.56
C LEU A 30 -21.55 -42.04 -23.62
N SER A 31 -21.48 -42.44 -24.88
CA SER A 31 -21.30 -41.55 -26.04
C SER A 31 -22.46 -40.59 -26.24
N SER A 32 -23.71 -40.98 -25.99
CA SER A 32 -24.86 -40.09 -26.09
C SER A 32 -24.86 -39.03 -24.99
N VAL A 33 -24.48 -39.38 -23.76
CA VAL A 33 -24.37 -38.46 -22.63
C VAL A 33 -23.23 -37.49 -22.83
N LEU A 34 -22.09 -37.96 -23.35
CA LEU A 34 -20.94 -37.12 -23.66
C LEU A 34 -21.26 -36.08 -24.78
N ASN A 35 -22.09 -36.49 -25.75
CA ASN A 35 -22.53 -35.59 -26.81
C ASN A 35 -23.53 -34.50 -26.36
N GLU A 36 -24.20 -34.68 -25.24
CA GLU A 36 -25.13 -33.67 -24.68
C GLU A 36 -24.47 -32.69 -23.71
N LEU A 37 -23.20 -32.89 -23.38
CA LEU A 37 -22.46 -31.96 -22.50
C LEU A 37 -22.42 -30.53 -23.09
N PRO A 38 -22.54 -29.50 -22.26
CA PRO A 38 -22.42 -28.10 -22.70
C PRO A 38 -21.11 -27.81 -23.45
N SER A 39 -20.01 -28.47 -23.10
CA SER A 39 -18.73 -28.36 -23.82
C SER A 39 -18.78 -28.95 -25.24
N ALA A 40 -19.52 -30.05 -25.46
CA ALA A 40 -19.70 -30.61 -26.79
C ALA A 40 -20.58 -29.74 -27.70
N ALA A 41 -21.54 -29.01 -27.11
CA ALA A 41 -22.35 -28.03 -27.84
C ALA A 41 -21.51 -26.86 -28.35
N THR A 42 -20.57 -26.36 -27.54
CA THR A 42 -19.67 -25.29 -27.94
C THR A 42 -18.67 -25.69 -29.02
N LEU A 43 -18.26 -26.96 -29.04
CA LEU A 43 -17.42 -27.52 -30.13
C LEU A 43 -18.19 -27.63 -31.45
N ARG A 44 -19.48 -27.95 -31.42
CA ARG A 44 -20.32 -28.00 -32.62
C ARG A 44 -20.62 -26.64 -33.25
N TYR A 45 -20.72 -25.58 -32.41
CA TYR A 45 -20.88 -24.19 -32.90
C TYR A 45 -19.57 -23.57 -33.39
N ARG A 46 -18.42 -24.13 -33.07
CA ARG A 46 -17.15 -23.86 -33.73
C ARG A 46 -17.02 -24.76 -34.97
N GLY A 47 -17.88 -24.53 -35.98
CA GLY A 47 -17.68 -25.10 -37.30
C GLY A 47 -16.34 -24.62 -37.89
N PRO A 48 -15.72 -25.38 -38.78
CA PRO A 48 -14.50 -25.00 -39.45
C PRO A 48 -14.75 -23.81 -40.37
N GLY A 49 -14.51 -22.61 -39.90
CA GLY A 49 -14.69 -21.42 -40.75
C GLY A 49 -15.18 -20.21 -40.00
N VAL A 50 -14.38 -19.58 -39.23
CA VAL A 50 -14.18 -18.11 -39.13
C VAL A 50 -12.90 -17.85 -38.39
N LEU A 51 -11.78 -17.91 -39.06
CA LEU A 51 -10.58 -17.13 -38.75
C LEU A 51 -10.62 -15.90 -39.67
N PRO A 52 -10.66 -14.68 -39.17
CA PRO A 52 -10.38 -13.53 -40.01
C PRO A 52 -8.86 -13.35 -40.06
N TRP A 53 -8.27 -13.86 -41.12
CA TRP A 53 -7.04 -13.39 -41.75
C TRP A 53 -6.61 -14.41 -42.82
N GLY A 54 -6.77 -14.04 -44.05
CA GLY A 54 -6.06 -14.29 -45.29
C GLY A 54 -5.50 -15.68 -45.57
N ALA A 55 -6.16 -16.33 -46.50
CA ALA A 55 -5.64 -17.26 -47.51
C ALA A 55 -4.18 -17.69 -47.43
N VAL A 56 -3.94 -18.98 -47.15
CA VAL A 56 -2.98 -19.82 -47.86
C VAL A 56 -3.65 -21.18 -48.06
N GLU A 57 -3.64 -21.62 -49.32
CA GLU A 57 -4.33 -22.75 -49.88
C GLU A 57 -3.62 -24.09 -49.60
N GLU A 58 -4.41 -25.15 -49.48
CA GLU A 58 -4.22 -26.50 -50.01
C GLU A 58 -2.82 -27.17 -49.88
N GLU A 59 -2.42 -27.55 -48.64
CA GLU A 59 -1.44 -28.63 -48.41
C GLU A 59 -1.58 -29.31 -47.02
N GLU A 60 -2.70 -29.13 -46.28
CA GLU A 60 -2.78 -29.49 -44.83
C GLU A 60 -3.66 -30.71 -44.45
N GLU A 61 -4.09 -31.57 -45.35
CA GLU A 61 -4.82 -32.76 -44.92
C GLU A 61 -3.93 -33.91 -44.39
N GLU A 62 -2.66 -34.00 -44.83
CA GLU A 62 -1.74 -35.03 -44.30
C GLU A 62 -1.03 -34.61 -42.99
N ASP A 63 -0.80 -33.33 -42.78
CA ASP A 63 -0.16 -32.81 -41.55
C ASP A 63 -1.14 -32.74 -40.36
N GLY A 64 -2.44 -32.58 -40.60
CA GLY A 64 -3.48 -32.62 -39.57
C GLY A 64 -3.61 -34.00 -38.90
N GLN A 65 -3.46 -35.08 -39.65
CA GLN A 65 -3.49 -36.43 -39.12
C GLN A 65 -2.21 -36.78 -38.34
N ARG A 66 -1.04 -36.30 -38.76
CA ARG A 66 0.22 -36.44 -38.01
C ARG A 66 0.21 -35.61 -36.74
N SER A 67 -0.36 -34.43 -36.75
CA SER A 67 -0.46 -33.60 -35.55
C SER A 67 -1.45 -34.16 -34.53
N ILE A 68 -2.53 -34.77 -34.95
CA ILE A 68 -3.51 -35.46 -34.06
C ILE A 68 -2.89 -36.74 -33.48
N GLN A 69 -2.12 -37.52 -34.28
CA GLN A 69 -1.40 -38.67 -33.75
C GLN A 69 -0.28 -38.28 -32.78
N SER A 70 0.49 -37.23 -33.08
CA SER A 70 1.51 -36.75 -32.15
C SER A 70 0.91 -36.11 -30.87
N LEU A 71 -0.27 -35.51 -30.97
CA LEU A 71 -1.02 -35.03 -29.79
C LEU A 71 -1.60 -36.18 -28.98
N ALA A 72 -2.11 -37.23 -29.65
CA ALA A 72 -2.58 -38.45 -28.99
C ALA A 72 -1.44 -39.20 -28.30
N GLU A 73 -0.27 -39.29 -28.94
CA GLU A 73 0.93 -39.90 -28.33
C GLU A 73 1.51 -39.04 -27.20
N ALA A 74 1.50 -37.69 -27.33
CA ALA A 74 1.87 -36.79 -26.25
C ALA A 74 0.89 -36.89 -25.05
N THR A 75 -0.41 -36.96 -25.34
CA THR A 75 -1.45 -37.13 -24.29
C THR A 75 -1.35 -38.48 -23.63
N GLN A 76 -1.02 -39.55 -24.39
CA GLN A 76 -0.80 -40.89 -23.86
C GLN A 76 0.50 -40.98 -23.05
N LYS A 77 1.52 -40.21 -23.40
CA LYS A 77 2.77 -40.06 -22.65
C LYS A 77 2.59 -39.23 -21.38
N GLU A 78 1.76 -38.18 -21.40
CA GLU A 78 1.35 -37.42 -20.22
C GLU A 78 0.47 -38.23 -19.27
N LEU A 79 -0.34 -39.16 -19.79
CA LEU A 79 -1.11 -40.11 -18.96
C LEU A 79 -0.25 -41.19 -18.33
N GLN A 80 0.95 -41.45 -18.88
CA GLN A 80 1.93 -42.40 -18.32
C GLN A 80 2.91 -41.77 -17.34
N GLU A 81 3.10 -40.43 -17.39
CA GLU A 81 3.84 -39.76 -16.33
C GLU A 81 2.94 -39.55 -15.11
N PRO A 82 3.24 -40.17 -13.97
CA PRO A 82 2.45 -39.98 -12.77
C PRO A 82 2.53 -38.52 -12.37
N GLY A 83 1.40 -37.86 -12.45
CA GLY A 83 1.24 -36.45 -12.06
C GLY A 83 1.77 -36.17 -10.65
N PRO A 84 1.96 -34.92 -10.27
CA PRO A 84 2.56 -34.58 -8.98
C PRO A 84 1.87 -35.33 -7.84
N SER A 85 2.65 -35.99 -7.01
CA SER A 85 2.20 -36.94 -5.96
C SER A 85 1.12 -36.38 -4.99
N ARG A 86 0.80 -35.07 -5.10
CA ARG A 86 -0.27 -34.39 -4.35
C ARG A 86 -1.65 -34.58 -4.97
N GLU A 87 -1.75 -34.82 -6.26
CA GLU A 87 -3.01 -34.90 -7.03
C GLU A 87 -3.54 -36.32 -7.14
N LEU A 88 -2.67 -37.29 -6.86
CA LEU A 88 -3.06 -38.71 -6.91
C LEU A 88 -3.98 -39.07 -5.72
N PRO A 89 -5.11 -39.75 -5.95
CA PRO A 89 -6.06 -40.16 -4.91
C PRO A 89 -5.55 -41.40 -4.12
N TRP A 90 -4.30 -41.37 -3.67
CA TRP A 90 -3.65 -42.41 -2.93
C TRP A 90 -3.61 -42.14 -1.42
N PRO A 91 -3.62 -43.20 -0.57
CA PRO A 91 -3.42 -43.05 0.86
C PRO A 91 -2.03 -42.50 1.16
N MET A 92 -1.89 -41.78 2.29
CA MET A 92 -0.67 -41.07 2.66
C MET A 92 0.61 -41.91 2.67
N GLN A 93 0.49 -43.21 3.01
CA GLN A 93 1.64 -44.13 2.99
C GLN A 93 2.13 -44.38 1.56
N ALA A 94 1.21 -44.64 0.61
CA ALA A 94 1.55 -44.80 -0.79
C ALA A 94 2.13 -43.54 -1.42
N ARG A 95 1.61 -42.35 -1.05
CA ARG A 95 2.19 -41.06 -1.48
C ARG A 95 3.60 -40.84 -0.93
N ARG A 96 3.90 -41.28 0.30
CA ARG A 96 5.26 -41.21 0.87
C ARG A 96 6.21 -42.16 0.17
N ALA A 97 5.79 -43.43 -0.09
CA ALA A 97 6.59 -44.37 -0.82
C ALA A 97 6.90 -43.92 -2.25
N HIS A 98 5.91 -43.38 -2.96
CA HIS A 98 6.09 -42.81 -4.30
C HIS A 98 7.05 -41.63 -4.31
N ARG A 99 6.98 -40.70 -3.35
CA ARG A 99 7.96 -39.62 -3.22
C ARG A 99 9.37 -40.12 -2.92
N GLN A 100 9.49 -41.20 -2.14
CA GLN A 100 10.80 -41.81 -1.85
C GLN A 100 11.38 -42.50 -3.09
N SER A 101 10.53 -43.16 -3.90
CA SER A 101 10.97 -43.78 -5.15
C SER A 101 11.39 -42.73 -6.20
N LEU A 102 10.62 -41.63 -6.34
CA LEU A 102 11.01 -40.52 -7.22
C LEU A 102 12.31 -39.86 -6.76
N ALA A 103 12.51 -39.67 -5.46
CA ALA A 103 13.74 -39.13 -4.92
C ALA A 103 14.95 -40.08 -5.15
N ARG A 104 14.75 -41.41 -5.05
CA ARG A 104 15.78 -42.39 -5.39
C ARG A 104 16.13 -42.38 -6.87
N ASN A 105 15.13 -42.35 -7.75
CA ASN A 105 15.33 -42.29 -9.18
C ASN A 105 16.04 -41.00 -9.63
N GLN A 106 15.71 -39.85 -9.00
CA GLN A 106 16.41 -38.61 -9.23
C GLN A 106 17.87 -38.62 -8.73
N VAL A 107 18.16 -39.36 -7.66
CA VAL A 107 19.54 -39.55 -7.18
C VAL A 107 20.30 -40.53 -8.09
N ALA A 108 19.64 -41.53 -8.64
CA ALA A 108 20.25 -42.49 -9.56
C ALA A 108 20.51 -41.91 -10.96
N GLN A 109 19.69 -40.96 -11.42
CA GLN A 109 19.89 -40.18 -12.64
C GLN A 109 20.79 -38.95 -12.45
N GLY A 110 21.17 -38.65 -11.23
CA GLY A 110 21.86 -37.42 -10.82
C GLY A 110 23.38 -37.45 -10.91
N SER A 111 23.93 -37.85 -12.04
CA SER A 111 25.21 -37.31 -12.50
C SER A 111 25.03 -35.87 -13.00
N GLY A 112 24.09 -35.15 -12.43
CA GLY A 112 23.72 -33.79 -12.79
C GLY A 112 24.62 -32.75 -12.15
N SER A 113 25.40 -32.10 -12.97
CA SER A 113 25.94 -30.73 -12.92
C SER A 113 25.98 -30.08 -11.54
N ARG A 114 27.15 -29.65 -11.13
CA ARG A 114 27.38 -28.75 -9.97
C ARG A 114 26.36 -27.60 -9.89
N ALA A 115 25.82 -27.14 -11.01
CA ALA A 115 24.77 -26.15 -11.12
C ALA A 115 23.44 -26.57 -10.41
N ALA A 116 23.02 -27.82 -10.54
CA ALA A 116 21.81 -28.33 -9.85
C ALA A 116 21.99 -28.38 -8.33
N HIS A 117 23.17 -28.72 -7.86
CA HIS A 117 23.50 -28.70 -6.43
C HIS A 117 23.50 -27.26 -5.84
N TRP A 118 24.08 -26.31 -6.59
CA TRP A 118 24.06 -24.89 -6.21
C TRP A 118 22.63 -24.31 -6.18
N THR A 119 21.78 -24.66 -7.15
CA THR A 119 20.37 -24.21 -7.15
C THR A 119 19.57 -24.79 -5.97
N LEU A 120 19.85 -26.02 -5.57
CA LEU A 120 19.23 -26.64 -4.39
C LEU A 120 19.74 -26.00 -3.08
N LEU A 121 21.04 -25.73 -2.97
CA LEU A 121 21.62 -25.02 -1.84
C LEU A 121 21.05 -23.61 -1.73
N LEU A 122 20.97 -22.87 -2.85
CA LEU A 122 20.36 -21.54 -2.91
C LEU A 122 18.87 -21.57 -2.53
N ARG A 123 18.12 -22.59 -2.97
CA ARG A 123 16.72 -22.76 -2.56
C ARG A 123 16.60 -23.07 -1.06
N ARG A 124 17.48 -23.94 -0.51
CA ARG A 124 17.49 -24.26 0.93
C ARG A 124 17.93 -23.08 1.78
N SER A 125 18.99 -22.33 1.37
CA SER A 125 19.44 -21.12 2.06
C SER A 125 18.37 -20.03 2.01
N LYS A 126 17.74 -19.81 0.84
CA LYS A 126 16.62 -18.89 0.67
C LYS A 126 15.41 -19.31 1.53
N GLY A 127 15.14 -20.62 1.67
CA GLY A 127 14.13 -21.16 2.58
C GLY A 127 14.44 -20.82 4.04
N LYS A 128 15.66 -21.14 4.50
CA LYS A 128 16.12 -20.84 5.89
C LYS A 128 16.15 -19.35 6.18
N VAL A 129 16.65 -18.53 5.26
CA VAL A 129 16.65 -17.06 5.39
C VAL A 129 15.21 -16.53 5.46
N ARG A 130 14.30 -17.04 4.63
CA ARG A 130 12.90 -16.66 4.65
C ARG A 130 12.21 -17.07 5.97
N GLU A 131 12.56 -18.22 6.52
CA GLU A 131 12.04 -18.72 7.78
C GLU A 131 12.60 -17.92 8.97
N GLY A 132 13.90 -17.60 8.96
CA GLY A 132 14.53 -16.71 9.91
C GLY A 132 13.95 -15.28 9.85
N LEU A 133 13.78 -14.72 8.66
CA LEU A 133 13.12 -13.43 8.46
C LEU A 133 11.65 -13.44 8.94
N ARG A 134 10.96 -14.57 8.78
CA ARG A 134 9.59 -14.73 9.27
C ARG A 134 9.53 -14.79 10.80
N SER A 135 10.49 -15.48 11.42
CA SER A 135 10.65 -15.52 12.89
C SER A 135 10.97 -14.15 13.47
N MET A 136 11.70 -13.31 12.75
CA MET A 136 12.04 -11.95 13.16
C MET A 136 10.89 -10.93 12.91
N GLN A 137 9.78 -11.33 12.29
CA GLN A 137 8.68 -10.40 12.03
C GLN A 137 7.94 -10.07 13.33
N PRO A 138 7.91 -8.78 13.75
CA PRO A 138 7.23 -8.39 14.99
C PRO A 138 5.71 -8.61 14.86
N TRP A 139 5.06 -8.96 15.98
CA TRP A 139 3.61 -9.02 16.16
C TRP A 139 2.84 -10.00 15.25
N GLU A 140 3.46 -11.07 14.73
CA GLU A 140 2.78 -12.03 13.86
C GLU A 140 1.55 -12.66 14.54
N TRP A 141 1.68 -13.04 15.81
CA TRP A 141 0.58 -13.60 16.59
C TRP A 141 -0.57 -12.59 16.82
N THR A 142 -0.22 -11.33 17.11
CA THR A 142 -1.20 -10.25 17.28
C THR A 142 -1.96 -10.00 15.98
N LEU A 143 -1.28 -9.99 14.84
CA LEU A 143 -1.89 -9.82 13.52
C LEU A 143 -2.84 -10.98 13.17
N LYS A 144 -2.46 -12.21 13.47
CA LYS A 144 -3.32 -13.39 13.29
C LYS A 144 -4.59 -13.28 14.17
N ARG A 145 -4.43 -12.85 15.43
CA ARG A 145 -5.56 -12.63 16.35
C ARG A 145 -6.49 -11.51 15.86
N ILE A 146 -5.95 -10.38 15.40
CA ILE A 146 -6.73 -9.28 14.83
C ILE A 146 -7.48 -9.75 13.57
N GLY A 147 -6.81 -10.46 12.67
CA GLY A 147 -7.43 -11.01 11.45
C GLY A 147 -8.58 -11.97 11.73
N GLY A 148 -8.44 -12.82 12.75
CA GLY A 148 -9.49 -13.75 13.18
C GLY A 148 -10.69 -13.05 13.83
N GLN A 149 -10.46 -12.02 14.63
CA GLN A 149 -11.52 -11.37 15.40
C GLN A 149 -12.22 -10.22 14.63
N PHE A 150 -11.46 -9.39 13.91
CA PHE A 150 -11.96 -8.15 13.27
C PHE A 150 -11.97 -8.21 11.74
N GLY A 151 -11.50 -9.32 11.18
CA GLY A 151 -11.48 -9.55 9.73
C GLY A 151 -10.20 -9.10 9.02
N ALA A 152 -10.06 -9.54 7.76
CA ALA A 152 -8.86 -9.34 6.95
C ALA A 152 -8.59 -7.87 6.61
N GLY A 153 -9.63 -7.03 6.48
CA GLY A 153 -9.48 -5.60 6.21
C GLY A 153 -8.75 -4.88 7.34
N THR A 154 -9.13 -5.14 8.60
CA THR A 154 -8.44 -4.56 9.77
C THR A 154 -7.01 -5.10 9.90
N ALA A 155 -6.80 -6.39 9.64
CA ALA A 155 -5.47 -6.96 9.63
C ALA A 155 -4.56 -6.34 8.56
N SER A 156 -5.10 -5.91 7.42
CA SER A 156 -4.33 -5.25 6.35
C SER A 156 -3.77 -3.90 6.79
N TYR A 157 -4.52 -3.12 7.59
CA TYR A 157 -4.03 -1.88 8.21
C TYR A 157 -2.80 -2.12 9.09
N PHE A 158 -2.88 -3.07 10.02
CA PHE A 158 -1.74 -3.38 10.89
C PHE A 158 -0.55 -4.01 10.14
N SER A 159 -0.82 -4.76 9.07
CA SER A 159 0.22 -5.27 8.17
C SER A 159 0.94 -4.14 7.41
N LEU A 160 0.20 -3.12 6.97
CA LEU A 160 0.78 -1.93 6.35
C LEU A 160 1.59 -1.12 7.37
N LEU A 161 1.05 -0.89 8.56
CA LEU A 161 1.73 -0.18 9.65
C LEU A 161 3.06 -0.86 10.01
N ARG A 162 3.05 -2.20 10.14
CA ARG A 162 4.28 -2.98 10.36
C ARG A 162 5.30 -2.81 9.23
N PHE A 163 4.83 -2.82 7.98
CA PHE A 163 5.70 -2.62 6.82
C PHE A 163 6.34 -1.23 6.84
N LEU A 164 5.56 -0.17 7.07
CA LEU A 164 6.06 1.20 7.14
C LEU A 164 7.01 1.40 8.33
N LEU A 165 6.74 0.77 9.46
CA LEU A 165 7.65 0.79 10.60
C LEU A 165 9.01 0.17 10.25
N LEU A 166 9.02 -1.03 9.68
CA LEU A 166 10.27 -1.69 9.27
C LEU A 166 11.01 -0.88 8.19
N LEU A 167 10.28 -0.27 7.28
CA LEU A 167 10.82 0.61 6.24
C LEU A 167 11.56 1.82 6.86
N ASN A 168 10.94 2.47 7.85
CA ASN A 168 11.55 3.61 8.54
C ASN A 168 12.72 3.20 9.44
N VAL A 169 12.66 2.04 10.10
CA VAL A 169 13.81 1.50 10.85
C VAL A 169 15.02 1.31 9.92
N LEU A 170 14.79 0.70 8.77
CA LEU A 170 15.88 0.44 7.80
C LEU A 170 16.45 1.75 7.25
N ALA A 171 15.60 2.72 6.93
CA ALA A 171 16.03 4.05 6.51
C ALA A 171 16.81 4.77 7.61
N SER A 172 16.35 4.70 8.86
CA SER A 172 17.04 5.31 10.02
C SER A 172 18.42 4.71 10.25
N VAL A 173 18.56 3.39 10.14
CA VAL A 173 19.85 2.71 10.25
C VAL A 173 20.79 3.16 9.13
N LEU A 174 20.29 3.24 7.89
CA LEU A 174 21.09 3.68 6.74
C LEU A 174 21.56 5.13 6.93
N THR A 175 20.67 6.03 7.34
CA THR A 175 21.00 7.43 7.61
C THR A 175 21.99 7.56 8.77
N ALA A 176 21.79 6.82 9.84
CA ALA A 176 22.71 6.80 10.99
C ALA A 176 24.11 6.32 10.60
N CYS A 177 24.22 5.26 9.81
CA CYS A 177 25.50 4.76 9.33
C CYS A 177 26.21 5.70 8.36
N MET A 178 25.46 6.38 7.48
CA MET A 178 26.05 7.19 6.41
C MET A 178 26.32 8.65 6.85
N ILE A 179 25.53 9.20 7.75
CA ILE A 179 25.62 10.59 8.17
C ILE A 179 26.09 10.74 9.61
N LEU A 180 25.42 10.10 10.58
CA LEU A 180 25.75 10.28 12.02
C LEU A 180 27.09 9.66 12.40
N LEU A 181 27.38 8.46 11.95
CA LEU A 181 28.60 7.76 12.30
C LEU A 181 29.85 8.52 11.83
N PRO A 182 29.97 8.98 10.56
CA PRO A 182 31.09 9.82 10.13
C PRO A 182 31.19 11.12 10.90
N THR A 183 30.05 11.80 11.13
CA THR A 183 30.04 13.06 11.91
C THR A 183 30.57 12.88 13.33
N TRP A 184 30.27 11.74 13.94
CA TRP A 184 30.72 11.40 15.30
C TRP A 184 32.19 10.98 15.37
N LEU A 185 32.65 10.21 14.38
CA LEU A 185 34.05 9.75 14.31
C LEU A 185 35.02 10.90 14.02
N GLU A 186 34.58 11.90 13.27
CA GLU A 186 35.41 13.06 12.95
C GLU A 186 35.43 14.16 14.04
N GLY A 187 34.77 13.91 15.18
CA GLY A 187 34.68 14.82 16.30
C GLY A 187 33.45 15.71 16.31
N ALA A 188 33.11 16.25 17.47
CA ALA A 188 31.95 17.11 17.64
C ALA A 188 31.98 18.28 16.62
N PRO A 189 30.85 18.61 15.98
CA PRO A 189 30.77 19.75 15.11
C PRO A 189 31.13 21.00 15.90
N PRO A 190 31.84 21.99 15.29
CA PRO A 190 32.07 23.26 15.94
C PRO A 190 30.71 23.83 16.37
N GLY A 191 30.70 24.43 17.56
CA GLY A 191 29.48 25.10 18.07
C GLY A 191 28.91 26.09 17.04
N PRO A 192 27.77 26.69 17.32
CA PRO A 192 27.15 27.64 16.41
C PRO A 192 28.18 28.67 15.96
N PRO A 193 28.20 29.08 14.68
CA PRO A 193 29.18 30.04 14.16
C PRO A 193 29.18 31.26 15.04
N ALA A 194 30.40 31.72 15.41
CA ALA A 194 30.53 32.89 16.28
C ALA A 194 29.77 34.08 15.69
N PRO A 195 29.06 34.85 16.49
CA PRO A 195 28.22 35.98 16.02
C PRO A 195 28.99 37.05 15.25
N ASN A 196 30.32 36.99 15.28
CA ASN A 196 31.21 37.97 14.64
C ASN A 196 31.67 37.60 13.22
N ALA A 197 31.23 36.47 12.66
CA ALA A 197 31.48 36.17 11.25
C ALA A 197 30.53 36.99 10.38
N SER A 198 30.95 38.20 10.00
CA SER A 198 30.26 39.08 9.08
C SER A 198 30.30 38.49 7.67
N SER A 199 29.39 37.60 7.37
CA SER A 199 29.12 37.20 5.97
C SER A 199 28.19 38.27 5.34
N PRO A 200 28.30 38.50 4.03
CA PRO A 200 27.39 39.43 3.35
C PRO A 200 25.91 39.04 3.44
N CYS A 201 25.64 37.80 3.86
CA CYS A 201 24.30 37.18 4.00
C CYS A 201 23.78 37.18 5.46
N GLY A 202 24.33 38.00 6.34
CA GLY A 202 23.86 38.11 7.72
C GLY A 202 24.57 37.17 8.70
N SER A 203 24.05 37.09 9.92
CA SER A 203 24.53 36.18 10.98
C SER A 203 23.42 35.19 11.36
N TYR A 204 23.79 33.94 11.53
CA TYR A 204 22.88 32.91 12.02
C TYR A 204 23.31 32.48 13.41
N SER A 205 22.52 32.77 14.41
CA SER A 205 22.78 32.34 15.79
C SER A 205 21.58 31.58 16.35
N PRO A 206 21.55 30.26 16.25
CA PRO A 206 20.48 29.44 16.84
C PRO A 206 20.52 29.56 18.36
N GLY A 207 19.41 29.90 18.99
CA GLY A 207 19.18 29.65 20.40
C GLY A 207 19.75 30.67 21.41
N SER A 208 19.98 31.96 21.06
CA SER A 208 20.29 32.99 22.05
C SER A 208 19.06 33.44 22.84
N GLN A 209 18.47 32.56 23.67
CA GLN A 209 17.40 32.94 24.58
C GLN A 209 17.90 33.09 26.01
N SER A 210 17.66 34.23 26.59
CA SER A 210 18.23 34.73 27.84
C SER A 210 17.58 34.25 29.13
N LEU A 211 16.54 33.40 29.13
CA LEU A 211 15.96 32.79 30.32
C LEU A 211 15.35 31.42 29.96
N VAL A 212 16.01 30.35 30.37
CA VAL A 212 15.56 28.98 30.17
C VAL A 212 14.63 28.59 31.29
N THR A 213 13.32 28.68 31.06
CA THR A 213 12.29 28.09 31.92
C THR A 213 11.84 26.76 31.32
N PHE A 214 11.41 25.81 32.15
CA PHE A 214 10.91 24.49 31.70
C PHE A 214 9.80 24.61 30.63
N SER A 215 8.97 25.63 30.74
CA SER A 215 7.90 25.91 29.78
C SER A 215 8.47 26.34 28.42
N THR A 216 9.51 27.15 28.36
CA THR A 216 10.15 27.59 27.10
C THR A 216 10.86 26.41 26.41
N GLU A 217 11.49 25.53 27.16
CA GLU A 217 12.12 24.32 26.60
C GLU A 217 11.08 23.35 26.02
N LEU A 218 9.94 23.18 26.70
CA LEU A 218 8.84 22.36 26.17
C LEU A 218 8.26 22.96 24.88
N PHE A 219 8.10 24.27 24.80
CA PHE A 219 7.66 24.94 23.58
C PHE A 219 8.68 24.83 22.46
N ASN A 220 9.98 24.99 22.76
CA ASN A 220 11.06 24.78 21.80
C ASN A 220 11.12 23.32 21.29
N LEU A 221 10.90 22.36 22.18
CA LEU A 221 10.79 20.95 21.77
C LEU A 221 9.61 20.72 20.82
N LEU A 222 8.48 21.36 21.08
CA LEU A 222 7.32 21.26 20.20
C LEU A 222 7.56 21.96 18.87
N SER A 223 8.10 23.18 18.84
CA SER A 223 8.33 23.96 17.59
C SER A 223 9.55 23.49 16.81
N GLY A 224 10.50 22.77 17.43
CA GLY A 224 11.78 22.42 16.82
C GLY A 224 12.79 23.55 16.80
N GLU A 225 12.57 24.61 17.61
CA GLU A 225 13.43 25.77 17.74
C GLU A 225 14.38 25.67 18.94
N GLY A 226 15.20 26.67 19.15
CA GLY A 226 16.10 26.76 20.31
C GLY A 226 17.18 25.68 20.29
N PHE A 227 17.34 24.95 21.40
CA PHE A 227 18.39 23.92 21.52
C PHE A 227 18.24 22.77 20.53
N LEU A 228 17.00 22.47 20.12
CA LEU A 228 16.73 21.38 19.18
C LEU A 228 17.16 21.73 17.74
N GLU A 229 17.17 23.01 17.39
CA GLU A 229 17.60 23.50 16.07
C GLU A 229 19.07 23.16 15.79
N TRP A 230 19.92 23.18 16.83
CA TRP A 230 21.34 22.81 16.75
C TRP A 230 21.57 21.37 17.24
N SER A 231 20.73 20.47 16.83
CA SER A 231 20.84 19.03 17.12
C SER A 231 21.02 18.23 15.82
N PRO A 232 21.55 17.00 15.89
CA PRO A 232 21.69 16.14 14.72
C PRO A 232 20.35 15.81 14.03
N LEU A 233 19.25 16.30 14.57
CA LEU A 233 17.94 16.18 13.98
C LEU A 233 17.80 16.98 12.68
N PHE A 234 18.36 18.20 12.64
CA PHE A 234 18.18 19.14 11.54
C PHE A 234 19.44 19.34 10.69
N TYR A 235 19.22 19.74 9.45
CA TYR A 235 20.23 20.00 8.45
C TYR A 235 21.33 20.98 8.89
N GLY A 236 20.97 22.05 9.60
CA GLY A 236 21.89 23.12 10.03
C GLY A 236 23.03 22.67 10.96
N PHE A 237 22.85 21.56 11.65
CA PHE A 237 23.86 20.96 12.56
C PHE A 237 25.13 20.50 11.84
N TYR A 238 25.00 20.03 10.58
CA TYR A 238 26.08 19.37 9.86
C TYR A 238 27.11 20.37 9.33
N PRO A 239 28.41 20.21 9.63
CA PRO A 239 29.45 21.14 9.19
C PRO A 239 29.77 21.01 7.69
N PRO A 240 30.27 22.06 7.04
CA PRO A 240 30.66 22.05 5.63
C PRO A 240 31.99 21.32 5.42
N ARG A 241 31.96 19.98 5.45
CA ARG A 241 33.09 19.13 5.17
C ARG A 241 32.87 18.41 3.85
N PRO A 242 33.85 18.33 2.93
CA PRO A 242 33.65 17.78 1.58
C PRO A 242 33.21 16.32 1.61
N HIS A 243 33.76 15.50 2.52
CA HIS A 243 33.36 14.09 2.65
C HIS A 243 31.91 13.97 3.19
N LEU A 244 31.52 14.83 4.11
CA LEU A 244 30.19 14.82 4.72
C LEU A 244 29.12 15.27 3.73
N ALA A 245 29.41 16.27 2.91
CA ALA A 245 28.49 16.77 1.88
C ALA A 245 28.10 15.64 0.89
N ILE A 246 29.10 14.92 0.38
CA ILE A 246 28.87 13.78 -0.51
C ILE A 246 28.12 12.65 0.18
N THR A 247 28.57 12.22 1.37
CA THR A 247 27.92 11.12 2.09
C THR A 247 26.48 11.46 2.43
N TYR A 248 26.19 12.73 2.74
CA TYR A 248 24.83 13.23 2.97
C TYR A 248 23.94 13.07 1.73
N LEU A 249 24.43 13.49 0.57
CA LEU A 249 23.69 13.39 -0.69
C LEU A 249 23.52 11.93 -1.14
N CYS A 250 24.60 11.12 -1.05
CA CYS A 250 24.55 9.69 -1.34
C CYS A 250 23.56 8.95 -0.40
N SER A 251 23.54 9.31 0.88
CA SER A 251 22.57 8.75 1.84
C SER A 251 21.14 9.07 1.44
N THR A 252 20.86 10.29 1.01
CA THR A 252 19.53 10.70 0.56
C THR A 252 19.07 9.88 -0.66
N PHE A 253 19.94 9.74 -1.66
CA PHE A 253 19.63 8.90 -2.83
C PHE A 253 19.48 7.43 -2.47
N ALA A 254 20.32 6.89 -1.59
CA ALA A 254 20.25 5.51 -1.13
C ALA A 254 18.94 5.23 -0.37
N VAL A 255 18.52 6.14 0.50
CA VAL A 255 17.25 6.05 1.23
C VAL A 255 16.05 6.16 0.26
N CYS A 256 16.11 7.08 -0.71
CA CYS A 256 15.07 7.20 -1.73
C CYS A 256 14.95 5.92 -2.58
N LEU A 257 16.07 5.35 -3.00
CA LEU A 257 16.11 4.10 -3.74
C LEU A 257 15.57 2.93 -2.89
N LEU A 258 15.94 2.86 -1.63
CA LEU A 258 15.42 1.87 -0.68
C LEU A 258 13.89 1.96 -0.58
N TYR A 259 13.35 3.17 -0.39
CA TYR A 259 11.92 3.40 -0.36
C TYR A 259 11.24 2.95 -1.65
N LEU A 260 11.80 3.31 -2.81
CA LEU A 260 11.26 2.94 -4.12
C LEU A 260 11.23 1.41 -4.31
N LEU A 261 12.35 0.73 -4.05
CA LEU A 261 12.46 -0.72 -4.27
C LEU A 261 11.50 -1.50 -3.36
N LEU A 262 11.41 -1.15 -2.07
CA LEU A 262 10.56 -1.87 -1.13
C LEU A 262 9.08 -1.58 -1.33
N THR A 263 8.69 -0.34 -1.64
CA THR A 263 7.29 0.01 -1.94
C THR A 263 6.85 -0.59 -3.27
N LEU A 264 7.71 -0.59 -4.30
CA LEU A 264 7.44 -1.23 -5.58
C LEU A 264 7.27 -2.74 -5.43
N HIS A 265 8.18 -3.41 -4.70
CA HIS A 265 8.06 -4.84 -4.41
C HIS A 265 6.75 -5.18 -3.70
N ARG A 266 6.35 -4.36 -2.73
CA ARG A 266 5.06 -4.51 -2.01
C ARG A 266 3.87 -4.33 -2.96
N SER A 267 3.90 -3.30 -3.82
CA SER A 267 2.83 -2.99 -4.77
C SER A 267 2.65 -4.11 -5.81
N VAL A 268 3.75 -4.61 -6.38
CA VAL A 268 3.72 -5.72 -7.33
C VAL A 268 3.19 -7.01 -6.68
N SER A 269 3.60 -7.29 -5.44
CA SER A 269 3.09 -8.46 -4.69
C SER A 269 1.58 -8.35 -4.41
N ALA A 270 1.10 -7.15 -4.11
CA ALA A 270 -0.33 -6.88 -3.90
C ALA A 270 -1.14 -7.00 -5.20
N LEU A 271 -0.60 -6.48 -6.32
CA LEU A 271 -1.20 -6.63 -7.65
C LEU A 271 -1.35 -8.10 -8.04
N LYS A 272 -0.30 -8.89 -7.84
CA LYS A 272 -0.33 -10.33 -8.08
C LYS A 272 -1.43 -11.02 -7.27
N GLN A 273 -1.57 -10.69 -5.99
CA GLN A 273 -2.63 -11.25 -5.13
C GLN A 273 -4.03 -10.84 -5.58
N MET A 274 -4.20 -9.58 -6.02
CA MET A 274 -5.48 -9.09 -6.56
C MET A 274 -5.88 -9.86 -7.82
N LEU A 275 -4.97 -9.99 -8.79
CA LEU A 275 -5.22 -10.72 -10.03
C LEU A 275 -5.59 -12.19 -9.78
N LEU A 276 -4.92 -12.85 -8.84
CA LEU A 276 -5.25 -14.21 -8.44
C LEU A 276 -6.62 -14.32 -7.75
N ALA A 277 -6.98 -13.34 -6.92
CA ALA A 277 -8.28 -13.33 -6.22
C ALA A 277 -9.45 -13.03 -7.15
N GLU A 278 -9.25 -12.19 -8.17
CA GLU A 278 -10.28 -11.82 -9.14
C GLU A 278 -10.58 -12.96 -10.12
N SER A 279 -9.63 -13.88 -10.29
CA SER A 279 -9.81 -15.04 -11.15
C SER A 279 -10.91 -16.01 -10.69
N GLY A 280 -11.34 -15.95 -9.43
CA GLY A 280 -12.41 -16.77 -8.86
C GLY A 280 -13.82 -16.13 -8.90
N ALA A 281 -14.09 -15.17 -9.78
CA ALA A 281 -15.31 -14.35 -9.75
C ALA A 281 -16.64 -15.05 -10.12
N VAL A 282 -16.60 -16.30 -10.59
CA VAL A 282 -17.80 -17.08 -10.89
C VAL A 282 -18.14 -18.01 -9.72
N THR A 283 -18.11 -17.49 -8.51
CA THR A 283 -18.44 -18.31 -7.34
C THR A 283 -19.88 -18.08 -6.92
N SER A 284 -20.67 -19.16 -6.87
CA SER A 284 -21.99 -19.14 -6.26
C SER A 284 -21.93 -18.66 -4.81
N TYR A 285 -23.00 -18.08 -4.29
CA TYR A 285 -23.07 -17.62 -2.90
C TYR A 285 -22.71 -18.72 -1.89
N SER A 286 -23.11 -19.97 -2.18
CA SER A 286 -22.76 -21.14 -1.38
C SER A 286 -21.24 -21.35 -1.27
N HIS A 287 -20.52 -21.23 -2.37
CA HIS A 287 -19.06 -21.35 -2.37
C HIS A 287 -18.39 -20.31 -1.47
N ARG A 288 -18.88 -19.07 -1.46
CA ARG A 288 -18.35 -18.02 -0.58
C ARG A 288 -18.61 -18.32 0.89
N VAL A 289 -19.79 -18.80 1.23
CA VAL A 289 -20.11 -19.17 2.61
C VAL A 289 -19.19 -20.31 3.08
N PHE A 290 -19.04 -21.37 2.28
CA PHE A 290 -18.21 -22.51 2.65
C PHE A 290 -16.71 -22.21 2.62
N SER A 291 -16.21 -21.39 1.69
CA SER A 291 -14.80 -20.97 1.67
C SER A 291 -14.44 -20.05 2.82
N ALA A 292 -15.41 -19.32 3.36
CA ALA A 292 -15.22 -18.45 4.52
C ALA A 292 -15.32 -19.18 5.87
N TRP A 293 -15.65 -20.45 5.87
CA TRP A 293 -15.73 -21.27 7.07
C TRP A 293 -14.36 -21.45 7.72
N ASP A 294 -14.26 -21.18 9.00
CA ASP A 294 -13.01 -21.27 9.76
C ASP A 294 -13.22 -22.16 10.99
N PHE A 295 -12.64 -23.36 10.96
CA PHE A 295 -12.69 -24.32 12.05
C PHE A 295 -11.82 -23.94 13.26
N GLY A 296 -10.92 -22.95 13.11
CA GLY A 296 -10.06 -22.48 14.18
C GLY A 296 -10.72 -21.48 15.12
N LEU A 297 -11.94 -21.02 14.80
CA LEU A 297 -12.66 -20.07 15.63
C LEU A 297 -13.35 -20.76 16.80
N SER A 298 -12.90 -20.47 18.02
CA SER A 298 -13.53 -20.89 19.25
C SER A 298 -14.23 -19.70 19.93
N GLY A 299 -15.43 -19.93 20.49
CA GLY A 299 -16.18 -18.94 21.25
C GLY A 299 -17.35 -18.31 20.48
N LYS A 300 -18.52 -18.26 21.17
CA LYS A 300 -19.79 -17.77 20.60
C LYS A 300 -19.73 -16.35 20.02
N VAL A 301 -18.91 -15.47 20.63
CA VAL A 301 -18.78 -14.07 20.20
C VAL A 301 -18.06 -13.98 18.84
N HIS A 302 -16.96 -14.71 18.69
CA HIS A 302 -16.14 -14.69 17.46
C HIS A 302 -16.87 -15.35 16.27
N VAL A 303 -17.60 -16.43 16.53
CA VAL A 303 -18.43 -17.10 15.52
C VAL A 303 -19.55 -16.17 15.03
N ARG A 304 -20.29 -15.51 15.94
CA ARG A 304 -21.34 -14.55 15.56
C ARG A 304 -20.77 -13.39 14.75
N LEU A 305 -19.61 -12.93 15.10
CA LEU A 305 -18.90 -11.84 14.41
C LEU A 305 -18.52 -12.25 12.99
N ARG A 306 -18.01 -13.45 12.82
CA ARG A 306 -17.68 -14.01 11.50
C ARG A 306 -18.93 -14.22 10.64
N GLN A 307 -19.99 -14.78 11.21
CA GLN A 307 -21.30 -14.91 10.54
C GLN A 307 -21.84 -13.56 10.08
N ARG A 308 -21.78 -12.53 10.92
CA ARG A 308 -22.23 -11.18 10.57
C ARG A 308 -21.42 -10.59 9.42
N ASN A 309 -20.11 -10.80 9.40
CA ASN A 309 -19.25 -10.34 8.31
C ASN A 309 -19.60 -11.01 6.97
N ILE A 310 -19.82 -12.33 6.98
CA ILE A 310 -20.22 -13.07 5.77
C ILE A 310 -21.59 -12.59 5.27
N LEU A 311 -22.57 -12.47 6.19
CA LEU A 311 -23.91 -11.98 5.88
C LEU A 311 -23.85 -10.59 5.24
N PHE A 312 -23.06 -9.69 5.82
CA PHE A 312 -22.89 -8.33 5.31
C PHE A 312 -22.25 -8.31 3.91
N GLU A 313 -21.24 -9.14 3.66
CA GLU A 313 -20.60 -9.25 2.32
C GLU A 313 -21.62 -9.71 1.27
N LEU A 314 -22.45 -10.69 1.61
CA LEU A 314 -23.53 -11.17 0.72
C LEU A 314 -24.62 -10.11 0.48
N GLN A 315 -25.01 -9.36 1.53
CA GLN A 315 -25.99 -8.29 1.41
C GLN A 315 -25.51 -7.16 0.47
N VAL A 316 -24.24 -6.73 0.62
CA VAL A 316 -23.65 -5.72 -0.24
C VAL A 316 -23.66 -6.16 -1.71
N GLU A 317 -23.36 -7.43 -1.97
CA GLU A 317 -23.35 -7.95 -3.34
C GLU A 317 -24.74 -8.04 -3.95
N LEU A 318 -25.74 -8.45 -3.16
CA LEU A 318 -27.15 -8.44 -3.58
C LEU A 318 -27.65 -7.02 -3.89
N GLU A 319 -27.34 -6.05 -3.02
CA GLU A 319 -27.67 -4.64 -3.23
C GLU A 319 -26.99 -4.09 -4.51
N GLU A 320 -25.72 -4.42 -4.74
CA GLU A 320 -25.02 -4.02 -5.95
C GLU A 320 -25.65 -4.64 -7.21
N ALA A 321 -26.05 -5.90 -7.16
CA ALA A 321 -26.74 -6.56 -8.26
C ALA A 321 -28.11 -5.90 -8.54
N ALA A 322 -28.84 -5.53 -7.48
CA ALA A 322 -30.12 -4.83 -7.60
C ALA A 322 -29.95 -3.43 -8.23
N VAL A 323 -28.97 -2.65 -7.76
CA VAL A 323 -28.65 -1.32 -8.33
C VAL A 323 -28.22 -1.42 -9.80
N ARG A 324 -27.43 -2.42 -10.17
CA ARG A 324 -27.03 -2.66 -11.56
C ARG A 324 -28.25 -2.97 -12.44
N ARG A 325 -29.18 -3.80 -11.97
CA ARG A 325 -30.44 -4.10 -12.68
C ARG A 325 -31.29 -2.85 -12.86
N GLN A 326 -31.47 -2.04 -11.82
CA GLN A 326 -32.19 -0.78 -11.89
C GLN A 326 -31.53 0.22 -12.86
N ALA A 327 -30.19 0.27 -12.88
CA ALA A 327 -29.46 1.14 -13.80
C ALA A 327 -29.64 0.74 -15.27
N ALA A 328 -29.79 -0.57 -15.54
CA ALA A 328 -30.02 -1.08 -16.90
C ALA A 328 -31.42 -0.73 -17.47
N VAL A 329 -32.41 -0.47 -16.61
CA VAL A 329 -33.80 -0.17 -16.99
C VAL A 329 -34.07 1.33 -17.08
N ARG A 330 -33.12 2.19 -16.71
CA ARG A 330 -33.31 3.65 -16.73
C ARG A 330 -33.50 4.21 -18.12
N THR A 331 -34.49 5.12 -18.26
CA THR A 331 -34.71 5.88 -19.49
C THR A 331 -33.62 6.94 -19.71
N LEU A 332 -33.40 7.36 -20.96
CA LEU A 332 -32.39 8.37 -21.31
C LEU A 332 -32.54 9.67 -20.51
N GLY A 333 -33.78 10.15 -20.27
CA GLY A 333 -34.02 11.34 -19.45
C GLY A 333 -33.61 11.18 -17.99
N GLN A 334 -33.92 10.03 -17.39
CA GLN A 334 -33.48 9.71 -16.01
C GLN A 334 -31.95 9.57 -15.93
N GLN A 335 -31.35 9.02 -16.96
CA GLN A 335 -29.89 8.89 -17.04
C GLN A 335 -29.20 10.26 -17.12
N ALA A 336 -29.75 11.18 -17.96
CA ALA A 336 -29.25 12.55 -18.06
C ALA A 336 -29.39 13.33 -16.75
N SER A 337 -30.52 13.20 -16.06
CA SER A 337 -30.72 13.81 -14.73
C SER A 337 -29.70 13.32 -13.70
N VAL A 338 -29.45 12.01 -13.64
CA VAL A 338 -28.42 11.46 -12.72
C VAL A 338 -27.02 11.97 -13.10
N TRP A 339 -26.70 12.09 -14.38
CA TRP A 339 -25.44 12.64 -14.83
C TRP A 339 -25.27 14.12 -14.46
N SER A 340 -26.32 14.94 -14.64
CA SER A 340 -26.27 16.35 -14.27
C SER A 340 -26.05 16.56 -12.78
N VAL A 341 -26.72 15.78 -11.91
CA VAL A 341 -26.49 15.80 -10.46
C VAL A 341 -25.06 15.39 -10.10
N ARG A 342 -24.51 14.37 -10.75
CA ARG A 342 -23.13 13.95 -10.54
C ARG A 342 -22.13 15.04 -10.92
N VAL A 343 -22.31 15.69 -12.06
CA VAL A 343 -21.44 16.78 -12.49
C VAL A 343 -21.52 17.95 -11.50
N LEU A 344 -22.72 18.36 -11.08
CA LEU A 344 -22.92 19.43 -10.11
C LEU A 344 -22.23 19.14 -8.79
N LEU A 345 -22.41 17.92 -8.24
CA LEU A 345 -21.79 17.51 -6.98
C LEU A 345 -20.26 17.41 -7.09
N ASN A 346 -19.72 16.92 -8.22
CA ASN A 346 -18.27 16.91 -8.44
C ASN A 346 -17.68 18.31 -8.54
N VAL A 347 -18.37 19.26 -9.17
CA VAL A 347 -17.97 20.67 -9.21
C VAL A 347 -17.98 21.27 -7.80
N ALA A 348 -19.03 20.98 -6.99
CA ALA A 348 -19.08 21.43 -5.60
C ALA A 348 -17.93 20.85 -4.75
N VAL A 349 -17.63 19.57 -4.90
CA VAL A 349 -16.47 18.92 -4.25
C VAL A 349 -15.15 19.56 -4.72
N GLY A 350 -15.02 19.84 -6.03
CA GLY A 350 -13.85 20.55 -6.58
C GLY A 350 -13.67 21.93 -5.97
N ALA A 351 -14.75 22.71 -5.81
CA ALA A 351 -14.73 24.01 -5.16
C ALA A 351 -14.33 23.89 -3.68
N LEU A 352 -14.86 22.91 -2.95
CA LEU A 352 -14.46 22.68 -1.56
C LEU A 352 -12.98 22.31 -1.42
N LEU A 353 -12.47 21.47 -2.30
CA LEU A 353 -11.04 21.12 -2.34
C LEU A 353 -10.18 22.36 -2.64
N TRP A 354 -10.59 23.19 -3.61
CA TRP A 354 -9.87 24.40 -3.97
C TRP A 354 -9.83 25.39 -2.80
N VAL A 355 -10.96 25.64 -2.12
CA VAL A 355 -11.02 26.50 -0.93
C VAL A 355 -10.12 25.98 0.19
N ALA A 356 -10.11 24.64 0.41
CA ALA A 356 -9.23 24.03 1.41
C ALA A 356 -7.74 24.24 1.09
N LEU A 357 -7.34 24.02 -0.15
CA LEU A 357 -5.94 24.19 -0.59
C LEU A 357 -5.52 25.66 -0.58
N TYR A 358 -6.40 26.56 -1.02
CA TYR A 358 -6.17 28.00 -0.90
C TYR A 358 -6.03 28.45 0.55
N GLY A 359 -6.83 27.87 1.46
CA GLY A 359 -6.72 28.10 2.89
C GLY A 359 -5.37 27.67 3.49
N VAL A 360 -4.79 26.54 3.02
CA VAL A 360 -3.42 26.13 3.41
C VAL A 360 -2.39 27.16 2.98
N TYR A 361 -2.47 27.61 1.73
CA TYR A 361 -1.59 28.66 1.20
C TYR A 361 -1.72 29.97 2.00
N TRP A 362 -2.94 30.41 2.25
CA TRP A 362 -3.21 31.61 3.05
C TRP A 362 -2.71 31.46 4.50
N ALA A 363 -2.94 30.33 5.15
CA ALA A 363 -2.48 30.07 6.51
C ALA A 363 -0.95 30.16 6.62
N THR A 364 -0.21 29.65 5.65
CA THR A 364 1.26 29.73 5.61
C THR A 364 1.73 31.17 5.47
N GLY A 365 1.12 31.97 4.57
CA GLY A 365 1.44 33.38 4.40
C GLY A 365 1.03 34.23 5.62
N ALA A 366 -0.09 33.90 6.26
CA ALA A 366 -0.54 34.56 7.48
C ALA A 366 0.41 34.27 8.67
N THR A 367 0.97 33.08 8.77
CA THR A 367 1.96 32.74 9.81
C THR A 367 3.17 33.67 9.73
N ALA A 368 3.75 33.87 8.55
CA ALA A 368 4.89 34.77 8.35
C ALA A 368 4.59 36.21 8.82
N LYS A 369 3.45 36.76 8.40
CA LYS A 369 3.03 38.13 8.81
C LYS A 369 2.73 38.25 10.30
N LEU A 370 2.13 37.21 10.91
CA LEU A 370 1.80 37.24 12.34
C LEU A 370 3.04 37.12 13.22
N GLN A 371 4.08 36.41 12.78
CA GLN A 371 5.34 36.26 13.51
C GLN A 371 6.11 37.61 13.64
N GLU A 372 5.90 38.59 12.74
CA GLU A 372 6.51 39.89 12.80
C GLU A 372 5.91 40.82 13.89
N ILE A 373 4.71 40.47 14.40
CA ILE A 373 4.01 41.33 15.38
C ILE A 373 4.68 41.17 16.76
N PRO A 374 5.22 42.28 17.35
CA PRO A 374 5.96 42.24 18.61
C PRO A 374 5.14 41.71 19.81
N PHE A 375 3.82 41.92 19.80
CA PHE A 375 2.92 41.38 20.81
C PHE A 375 2.89 39.82 20.83
N ILE A 376 2.97 39.19 19.65
CA ILE A 376 2.98 37.73 19.53
C ILE A 376 4.32 37.17 19.99
N GLN A 377 5.42 37.84 19.69
CA GLN A 377 6.76 37.44 20.14
C GLN A 377 6.91 37.50 21.67
N GLY A 378 6.18 38.37 22.35
CA GLY A 378 6.18 38.46 23.80
C GLY A 378 5.42 37.36 24.55
N MET A 379 4.56 36.60 23.87
CA MET A 379 3.76 35.54 24.48
C MET A 379 4.14 34.16 23.89
N PRO A 380 4.88 33.28 24.61
CA PRO A 380 5.40 32.04 24.04
C PRO A 380 4.29 31.06 23.63
N LEU A 381 3.17 31.03 24.35
CA LEU A 381 2.03 30.20 23.97
C LEU A 381 1.37 30.68 22.66
N LEU A 382 1.21 32.01 22.48
CA LEU A 382 0.62 32.56 21.28
C LEU A 382 1.54 32.37 20.08
N LYS A 383 2.84 32.57 20.25
CA LYS A 383 3.85 32.23 19.25
C LYS A 383 3.74 30.80 18.79
N LEU A 384 3.67 29.83 19.74
CA LEU A 384 3.52 28.42 19.42
C LEU A 384 2.26 28.14 18.59
N VAL A 385 1.11 28.74 18.94
CA VAL A 385 -0.14 28.56 18.19
C VAL A 385 -0.01 29.11 16.77
N VAL A 386 0.65 30.26 16.59
CA VAL A 386 0.91 30.86 15.28
C VAL A 386 1.85 29.97 14.46
N ASP A 387 2.91 29.43 15.07
CA ASP A 387 3.87 28.52 14.42
C ASP A 387 3.22 27.24 13.94
N TYR A 388 2.18 26.78 14.64
CA TYR A 388 1.41 25.59 14.25
C TYR A 388 0.20 25.89 13.36
N LEU A 389 -0.06 27.17 13.01
CA LEU A 389 -1.25 27.55 12.24
C LEU A 389 -1.42 26.75 10.93
N PRO A 390 -0.39 26.55 10.08
CA PRO A 390 -0.51 25.72 8.88
C PRO A 390 -0.85 24.26 9.23
N SER A 391 -0.21 23.70 10.25
CA SER A 391 -0.43 22.31 10.70
C SER A 391 -1.83 22.12 11.28
N ILE A 392 -2.32 23.08 12.05
CA ILE A 392 -3.69 23.11 12.62
C ILE A 392 -4.70 23.16 11.46
N PHE A 393 -4.47 24.04 10.48
CA PHE A 393 -5.37 24.20 9.35
C PHE A 393 -5.43 22.93 8.50
N ILE A 394 -4.29 22.35 8.13
CA ILE A 394 -4.20 21.08 7.37
C ILE A 394 -4.90 19.95 8.12
N SER A 395 -4.66 19.82 9.43
CA SER A 395 -5.30 18.78 10.24
C SER A 395 -6.80 19.00 10.41
N GLY A 396 -7.23 20.25 10.57
CA GLY A 396 -8.64 20.65 10.63
C GLY A 396 -9.38 20.29 9.34
N VAL A 397 -8.81 20.63 8.20
CA VAL A 397 -9.33 20.28 6.87
C VAL A 397 -9.39 18.75 6.68
N ASN A 398 -8.33 18.04 7.05
CA ASN A 398 -8.27 16.57 6.99
C ASN A 398 -9.25 15.88 7.94
N PHE A 399 -9.69 16.55 8.99
CA PHE A 399 -10.69 16.05 9.92
C PHE A 399 -12.13 16.34 9.45
N VAL A 400 -12.39 17.54 8.94
CA VAL A 400 -13.74 18.03 8.58
C VAL A 400 -14.20 17.54 7.19
N LEU A 401 -13.34 17.55 6.17
CA LEU A 401 -13.78 17.26 4.80
C LEU A 401 -14.13 15.78 4.53
N PRO A 402 -13.44 14.76 5.07
CA PRO A 402 -13.83 13.37 4.82
C PRO A 402 -15.27 13.02 5.28
N PRO A 403 -15.76 13.45 6.45
CA PRO A 403 -17.18 13.35 6.80
C PRO A 403 -18.12 14.02 5.82
N VAL A 404 -17.77 15.21 5.30
CA VAL A 404 -18.57 15.91 4.27
C VAL A 404 -18.63 15.10 2.98
N PHE A 405 -17.52 14.52 2.53
CA PHE A 405 -17.52 13.63 1.35
C PHE A 405 -18.39 12.39 1.56
N LYS A 406 -18.42 11.83 2.78
CA LYS A 406 -19.31 10.71 3.13
C LYS A 406 -20.78 11.10 3.09
N LEU A 407 -21.10 12.36 3.40
CA LEU A 407 -22.46 12.89 3.32
C LEU A 407 -22.90 13.12 1.87
N ILE A 408 -21.99 13.57 1.00
CA ILE A 408 -22.27 13.86 -0.41
C ILE A 408 -22.41 12.57 -1.25
N ALA A 409 -21.59 11.53 -0.96
CA ALA A 409 -21.48 10.33 -1.77
C ALA A 409 -22.81 9.57 -2.04
N PRO A 410 -23.77 9.44 -1.10
CA PRO A 410 -25.06 8.82 -1.35
C PRO A 410 -25.92 9.58 -2.38
N LEU A 411 -25.78 10.92 -2.45
CA LEU A 411 -26.54 11.77 -3.38
C LEU A 411 -26.14 11.56 -4.84
N GLU A 412 -24.93 11.05 -5.09
CA GLU A 412 -24.40 10.78 -6.44
C GLU A 412 -25.03 9.53 -7.10
N GLY A 413 -25.74 8.69 -6.33
CA GLY A 413 -26.43 7.51 -6.84
C GLY A 413 -25.51 6.45 -7.47
N TYR A 414 -24.26 6.34 -7.00
CA TYR A 414 -23.34 5.24 -7.36
C TYR A 414 -23.63 3.98 -6.53
N THR A 415 -23.13 2.83 -7.00
CA THR A 415 -23.09 1.61 -6.19
C THR A 415 -22.22 1.80 -4.95
N ARG A 416 -22.51 1.11 -3.85
CA ARG A 416 -21.77 1.27 -2.57
C ARG A 416 -20.28 1.14 -2.71
N SER A 417 -19.80 0.16 -3.47
CA SER A 417 -18.36 -0.01 -3.71
C SER A 417 -17.75 1.19 -4.42
N ARG A 418 -18.44 1.76 -5.44
CA ARG A 418 -17.95 2.95 -6.14
C ARG A 418 -18.01 4.20 -5.27
N GLN A 419 -19.04 4.38 -4.43
CA GLN A 419 -19.12 5.50 -3.47
C GLN A 419 -17.89 5.52 -2.57
N ILE A 420 -17.51 4.37 -2.04
CA ILE A 420 -16.35 4.24 -1.16
C ILE A 420 -15.06 4.59 -1.90
N VAL A 421 -14.87 4.11 -3.13
CA VAL A 421 -13.70 4.43 -3.95
C VAL A 421 -13.63 5.94 -4.22
N PHE A 422 -14.72 6.61 -4.55
CA PHE A 422 -14.74 8.07 -4.76
C PHE A 422 -14.44 8.86 -3.50
N ILE A 423 -15.00 8.46 -2.34
CA ILE A 423 -14.67 9.09 -1.05
C ILE A 423 -13.18 8.97 -0.76
N LEU A 424 -12.61 7.77 -0.94
CA LEU A 424 -11.18 7.53 -0.74
C LEU A 424 -10.32 8.35 -1.68
N LEU A 425 -10.68 8.42 -2.94
CA LEU A 425 -9.94 9.14 -3.97
C LEU A 425 -9.93 10.66 -3.69
N ARG A 426 -11.07 11.23 -3.28
CA ARG A 426 -11.17 12.64 -2.88
C ARG A 426 -10.36 12.94 -1.62
N THR A 427 -10.48 12.08 -0.61
CA THR A 427 -9.70 12.22 0.65
C THR A 427 -8.21 12.06 0.40
N MET A 428 -7.81 11.12 -0.45
CA MET A 428 -6.43 10.94 -0.87
C MET A 428 -5.90 12.18 -1.59
N PHE A 429 -6.63 12.69 -2.57
CA PHE A 429 -6.25 13.89 -3.31
C PHE A 429 -6.02 15.07 -2.36
N LEU A 430 -6.96 15.31 -1.45
CA LEU A 430 -6.84 16.36 -0.44
C LEU A 430 -5.54 16.25 0.36
N ARG A 431 -5.26 15.07 0.91
CA ARG A 431 -4.07 14.83 1.74
C ARG A 431 -2.77 14.86 0.95
N MET A 432 -2.76 14.37 -0.28
CA MET A 432 -1.55 14.35 -1.12
C MET A 432 -1.21 15.73 -1.67
N VAL A 433 -2.20 16.57 -1.98
CA VAL A 433 -1.97 17.89 -2.57
C VAL A 433 -1.73 18.97 -1.51
N SER A 434 -2.23 18.80 -0.28
CA SER A 434 -2.00 19.78 0.80
C SER A 434 -0.51 19.99 1.12
N LEU A 435 0.31 18.94 1.05
CA LEU A 435 1.74 19.03 1.31
C LEU A 435 2.52 19.80 0.22
N PRO A 436 2.36 19.50 -1.10
CA PRO A 436 2.93 20.34 -2.16
C PRO A 436 2.49 21.80 -2.12
N VAL A 437 1.25 22.10 -1.73
CA VAL A 437 0.77 23.48 -1.59
C VAL A 437 1.49 24.21 -0.45
N LEU A 438 1.66 23.54 0.71
CA LEU A 438 2.47 24.08 1.81
C LEU A 438 3.90 24.37 1.34
N LEU A 439 4.53 23.43 0.66
CA LEU A 439 5.89 23.57 0.17
C LEU A 439 6.02 24.68 -0.88
N SER A 440 5.07 24.79 -1.81
CA SER A 440 5.07 25.86 -2.81
C SER A 440 4.94 27.25 -2.17
N SER A 441 4.17 27.36 -1.09
CA SER A 441 4.07 28.62 -0.32
C SER A 441 5.39 28.96 0.38
N LEU A 442 6.07 27.97 0.95
CA LEU A 442 7.39 28.17 1.57
C LEU A 442 8.45 28.53 0.52
N TRP A 443 8.46 27.85 -0.64
CA TRP A 443 9.38 28.21 -1.72
C TRP A 443 9.16 29.60 -2.27
N TYR A 444 7.90 30.04 -2.38
CA TYR A 444 7.58 31.41 -2.77
C TYR A 444 8.21 32.42 -1.81
N GLN A 445 8.22 32.15 -0.50
CA GLN A 445 8.89 32.99 0.51
C GLN A 445 10.43 32.89 0.39
N ILE A 446 11.00 31.71 0.18
CA ILE A 446 12.45 31.51 0.03
C ILE A 446 12.99 32.23 -1.20
N THR A 447 12.25 32.20 -2.31
CA THR A 447 12.67 32.82 -3.59
C THR A 447 12.21 34.28 -3.78
N CYS A 448 11.80 34.95 -2.72
CA CYS A 448 11.32 36.34 -2.77
C CYS A 448 10.20 36.57 -3.79
N GLY A 449 9.24 35.64 -3.86
CA GLY A 449 8.14 35.73 -4.81
C GLY A 449 8.51 35.45 -6.27
N GLY A 450 9.70 34.91 -6.52
CA GLY A 450 10.26 34.71 -7.86
C GLY A 450 10.99 35.91 -8.45
N ASP A 451 11.12 37.00 -7.68
CA ASP A 451 11.85 38.21 -8.08
C ASP A 451 13.32 38.11 -7.60
N ALA A 452 14.21 37.72 -8.52
CA ALA A 452 15.64 37.57 -8.25
C ALA A 452 16.34 38.92 -8.00
N ASP A 453 15.74 40.04 -8.39
CA ASP A 453 16.29 41.39 -8.25
C ASP A 453 15.85 42.05 -6.94
N ALA A 454 14.97 41.45 -6.16
CA ALA A 454 14.60 41.94 -4.84
C ALA A 454 15.84 42.08 -3.95
N GLU A 455 15.96 43.19 -3.22
CA GLU A 455 17.13 43.47 -2.35
C GLU A 455 17.46 42.35 -1.38
N GLU A 456 16.44 41.57 -0.96
CA GLU A 456 16.55 40.45 -0.02
C GLU A 456 17.15 39.19 -0.65
N CYS A 457 16.96 38.97 -1.96
CA CYS A 457 17.46 37.79 -2.68
C CYS A 457 18.74 38.10 -3.50
N LYS A 458 18.97 39.35 -3.89
CA LYS A 458 20.06 39.77 -4.81
C LYS A 458 21.46 39.35 -4.32
N THR A 459 21.71 39.46 -3.02
CA THR A 459 23.06 39.22 -2.46
C THR A 459 23.36 37.72 -2.31
N CYS A 460 22.38 36.90 -1.98
CA CYS A 460 22.59 35.53 -1.54
C CYS A 460 21.83 34.47 -2.37
N GLY A 461 20.96 34.94 -3.26
CA GLY A 461 20.14 34.05 -4.12
C GLY A 461 18.88 33.49 -3.44
N TYR A 462 18.64 33.86 -2.18
CA TYR A 462 17.46 33.47 -1.40
C TYR A 462 17.17 34.53 -0.32
N ASN A 463 15.99 34.50 0.28
CA ASN A 463 15.58 35.41 1.35
C ASN A 463 16.36 35.17 2.65
N TYR A 464 17.58 35.74 2.75
CA TYR A 464 18.46 35.49 3.89
C TYR A 464 18.06 36.30 5.15
N ARG A 465 17.25 37.32 5.02
CA ARG A 465 16.81 38.14 6.17
C ARG A 465 15.80 37.40 7.03
N GLU A 466 14.80 36.82 6.41
CA GLU A 466 13.75 36.06 7.12
C GLU A 466 14.12 34.61 7.34
N LEU A 467 14.84 34.01 6.38
CA LEU A 467 15.17 32.59 6.35
C LEU A 467 16.67 32.34 6.20
N PRO A 468 17.49 32.68 7.22
CA PRO A 468 18.95 32.57 7.15
C PRO A 468 19.41 31.12 6.92
N CYS A 469 18.63 30.14 7.39
CA CYS A 469 18.81 28.70 7.17
C CYS A 469 17.48 28.07 6.72
N TRP A 470 17.12 28.27 5.46
CA TRP A 470 15.82 27.85 4.94
C TRP A 470 15.62 26.32 4.96
N GLU A 471 16.70 25.54 4.81
CA GLU A 471 16.63 24.07 4.85
C GLU A 471 16.24 23.57 6.25
N THR A 472 16.80 24.17 7.31
CA THR A 472 16.41 23.85 8.69
C THR A 472 14.95 24.28 8.94
N ARG A 473 14.53 25.45 8.44
CA ARG A 473 13.14 25.89 8.56
C ARG A 473 12.17 24.90 7.90
N LEU A 474 12.50 24.43 6.71
CA LEU A 474 11.70 23.42 6.02
C LEU A 474 11.66 22.08 6.81
N GLY A 475 12.80 21.68 7.39
CA GLY A 475 12.87 20.54 8.30
C GLY A 475 11.99 20.70 9.54
N GLN A 476 11.97 21.89 10.15
CA GLN A 476 11.11 22.21 11.30
C GLN A 476 9.62 22.13 10.93
N GLU A 477 9.22 22.60 9.74
CA GLU A 477 7.84 22.46 9.28
C GLU A 477 7.41 20.99 9.12
N MET A 478 8.29 20.14 8.55
CA MET A 478 8.01 18.70 8.45
C MET A 478 7.96 18.00 9.82
N TYR A 479 8.83 18.42 10.73
CA TYR A 479 8.84 17.96 12.12
C TYR A 479 7.53 18.33 12.85
N LYS A 480 7.10 19.61 12.74
CA LYS A 480 5.85 20.12 13.33
C LYS A 480 4.63 19.36 12.80
N LEU A 481 4.55 19.11 11.49
CA LEU A 481 3.48 18.32 10.89
C LEU A 481 3.43 16.88 11.45
N LEU A 482 4.59 16.22 11.58
CA LEU A 482 4.67 14.87 12.09
C LEU A 482 4.25 14.79 13.56
N LEU A 483 4.71 15.73 14.37
CA LEU A 483 4.42 15.80 15.81
C LEU A 483 2.96 16.18 16.05
N PHE A 484 2.43 17.15 15.32
CA PHE A 484 1.05 17.59 15.44
C PHE A 484 0.06 16.46 15.06
N ASP A 485 0.35 15.70 14.03
CA ASP A 485 -0.46 14.54 13.64
C ASP A 485 -0.46 13.46 14.74
N LEU A 486 0.67 13.25 15.42
CA LEU A 486 0.74 12.37 16.59
C LEU A 486 -0.11 12.89 17.74
N LEU A 487 0.05 14.16 18.11
CA LEU A 487 -0.68 14.79 19.21
C LEU A 487 -2.19 14.81 18.96
N THR A 488 -2.59 15.13 17.72
CA THR A 488 -4.00 15.10 17.30
C THR A 488 -4.57 13.67 17.38
N GLY A 489 -3.83 12.67 16.93
CA GLY A 489 -4.23 11.26 17.04
C GLY A 489 -4.41 10.80 18.49
N LEU A 490 -3.50 11.21 19.38
CA LEU A 490 -3.60 10.97 20.83
C LEU A 490 -4.82 11.71 21.42
N ALA A 491 -4.99 12.99 21.11
CA ALA A 491 -6.09 13.80 21.60
C ALA A 491 -7.46 13.23 21.19
N VAL A 492 -7.63 12.89 19.91
CA VAL A 492 -8.85 12.26 19.39
C VAL A 492 -9.14 10.94 20.12
N THR A 493 -8.11 10.13 20.33
CA THR A 493 -8.29 8.84 21.02
C THR A 493 -8.69 9.03 22.48
N LEU A 494 -7.98 9.91 23.22
CA LEU A 494 -8.17 10.10 24.66
C LEU A 494 -9.41 10.96 24.97
N LEU A 495 -9.65 12.04 24.21
CA LEU A 495 -10.70 13.02 24.51
C LEU A 495 -12.03 12.71 23.81
N ILE A 496 -12.03 11.97 22.71
CA ILE A 496 -13.25 11.68 21.94
C ILE A 496 -13.62 10.21 22.05
N GLN A 497 -12.71 9.30 21.72
CA GLN A 497 -13.05 7.87 21.59
C GLN A 497 -13.30 7.20 22.95
N PHE A 498 -12.46 7.44 23.95
CA PHE A 498 -12.62 6.87 25.29
C PHE A 498 -13.85 7.42 26.02
N PRO A 499 -14.10 8.74 26.11
CA PRO A 499 -15.30 9.27 26.76
C PRO A 499 -16.58 8.85 26.05
N ARG A 500 -16.58 8.79 24.72
CA ARG A 500 -17.74 8.31 23.95
C ARG A 500 -18.11 6.88 24.33
N LYS A 501 -17.14 5.99 24.50
CA LYS A 501 -17.42 4.62 24.96
C LYS A 501 -17.94 4.59 26.38
N LEU A 502 -17.36 5.40 27.28
CA LEU A 502 -17.81 5.50 28.66
C LEU A 502 -19.27 5.98 28.73
N LEU A 503 -19.62 6.98 27.93
CA LEU A 503 -21.03 7.47 27.82
C LEU A 503 -21.97 6.39 27.27
N CYS A 504 -21.55 5.61 26.25
CA CYS A 504 -22.37 4.50 25.75
C CYS A 504 -22.58 3.39 26.79
N GLY A 505 -21.60 3.18 27.69
CA GLY A 505 -21.69 2.20 28.77
C GLY A 505 -22.53 2.66 29.97
N LEU A 506 -22.43 3.95 30.33
CA LEU A 506 -23.12 4.52 31.50
C LEU A 506 -24.56 4.93 31.22
N CYS A 507 -24.87 5.39 29.99
CA CYS A 507 -26.17 5.90 29.61
C CYS A 507 -26.79 5.07 28.48
N PRO A 508 -27.51 3.96 28.76
CA PRO A 508 -28.14 3.13 27.71
C PRO A 508 -29.35 3.81 27.02
N GLY A 509 -29.71 5.01 27.40
CA GLY A 509 -30.86 5.79 26.89
C GLY A 509 -30.61 6.41 25.50
N ALA A 510 -31.35 7.48 25.18
CA ALA A 510 -31.29 8.20 23.90
C ALA A 510 -29.87 8.72 23.56
N LEU A 511 -29.12 9.17 24.58
CA LEU A 511 -27.77 9.72 24.45
C LEU A 511 -26.76 8.63 24.02
N GLY A 512 -26.86 7.42 24.60
CA GLY A 512 -26.03 6.29 24.20
C GLY A 512 -26.31 5.80 22.77
N ARG A 513 -27.59 5.86 22.35
CA ARG A 513 -27.99 5.57 20.95
C ARG A 513 -27.49 6.62 19.97
N PHE A 514 -27.47 7.90 20.34
CA PHE A 514 -26.92 9.00 19.54
C PHE A 514 -25.38 8.90 19.41
N ALA A 515 -24.72 8.55 20.51
CA ALA A 515 -23.26 8.33 20.48
C ALA A 515 -22.86 7.17 19.55
N GLY A 516 -23.69 6.13 19.43
CA GLY A 516 -23.47 4.97 18.55
C GLY A 516 -22.21 4.18 18.88
N ASN A 517 -22.11 2.96 18.39
CA ASN A 517 -20.87 2.17 18.50
C ASN A 517 -19.80 2.71 17.55
N LEU A 518 -18.58 2.88 18.07
CA LEU A 518 -17.44 3.31 17.26
C LEU A 518 -17.00 2.17 16.35
N GLU A 519 -16.99 2.41 15.04
CA GLU A 519 -16.48 1.47 14.04
C GLU A 519 -15.06 1.84 13.64
N PHE A 520 -14.19 0.83 13.48
CA PHE A 520 -12.82 1.06 12.98
C PHE A 520 -12.83 1.25 11.46
N GLN A 521 -12.66 2.48 11.02
CA GLN A 521 -12.68 2.85 9.60
C GLN A 521 -11.28 2.66 8.98
N VAL A 522 -10.99 1.46 8.51
CA VAL A 522 -9.70 1.08 7.92
C VAL A 522 -9.20 2.07 6.85
N PRO A 523 -10.01 2.54 5.88
CA PRO A 523 -9.51 3.40 4.81
C PRO A 523 -8.98 4.74 5.32
N ASP A 524 -9.69 5.41 6.21
CA ASP A 524 -9.29 6.72 6.74
C ASP A 524 -7.99 6.62 7.55
N GLU A 525 -7.87 5.56 8.34
CA GLU A 525 -6.68 5.27 9.13
C GLU A 525 -5.46 4.95 8.25
N VAL A 526 -5.64 4.19 7.18
CA VAL A 526 -4.57 3.90 6.22
C VAL A 526 -4.10 5.16 5.50
N LEU A 527 -5.02 6.02 5.06
CA LEU A 527 -4.65 7.29 4.42
C LEU A 527 -3.87 8.20 5.38
N GLY A 528 -4.17 8.15 6.69
CA GLY A 528 -3.36 8.82 7.72
C GLY A 528 -1.92 8.30 7.78
N LEU A 529 -1.72 6.97 7.74
CA LEU A 529 -0.38 6.38 7.71
C LEU A 529 0.41 6.78 6.45
N ILE A 530 -0.26 6.75 5.29
CA ILE A 530 0.38 7.12 4.02
C ILE A 530 0.78 8.60 4.04
N TYR A 531 -0.10 9.49 4.52
CA TYR A 531 0.21 10.91 4.67
C TYR A 531 1.42 11.14 5.59
N ALA A 532 1.45 10.53 6.77
CA ALA A 532 2.59 10.62 7.67
C ALA A 532 3.89 10.14 7.01
N GLN A 533 3.81 9.09 6.19
CA GLN A 533 4.97 8.59 5.46
C GLN A 533 5.41 9.55 4.34
N THR A 534 4.49 10.22 3.63
CA THR A 534 4.85 11.22 2.61
C THR A 534 5.53 12.43 3.23
N VAL A 535 5.10 12.90 4.41
CA VAL A 535 5.79 13.95 5.17
C VAL A 535 7.23 13.54 5.49
N VAL A 536 7.46 12.29 5.89
CA VAL A 536 8.81 11.79 6.17
C VAL A 536 9.67 11.73 4.90
N TRP A 537 9.10 11.31 3.77
CA TRP A 537 9.85 11.24 2.51
C TRP A 537 10.32 12.61 2.03
N VAL A 538 9.49 13.63 2.14
CA VAL A 538 9.87 15.01 1.85
C VAL A 538 10.86 15.54 2.87
N GLY A 539 10.60 15.30 4.16
CA GLY A 539 11.37 15.87 5.24
C GLY A 539 12.72 15.20 5.51
N SER A 540 12.96 13.98 5.03
CA SER A 540 14.16 13.21 5.34
C SER A 540 15.46 13.85 4.84
N PHE A 541 15.41 14.69 3.81
CA PHE A 541 16.54 15.49 3.35
C PHE A 541 16.88 16.64 4.32
N PHE A 542 15.86 17.34 4.81
CA PHE A 542 16.00 18.52 5.68
C PHE A 542 16.12 18.15 7.16
N CYS A 543 15.66 16.97 7.52
CA CYS A 543 15.64 16.42 8.87
C CYS A 543 16.03 14.94 8.81
N PRO A 544 17.34 14.59 8.80
CA PRO A 544 17.82 13.22 8.55
C PRO A 544 17.31 12.17 9.54
N LEU A 545 16.99 12.55 10.76
CA LEU A 545 16.46 11.66 11.80
C LEU A 545 14.93 11.59 11.82
N LEU A 546 14.23 12.25 10.89
CA LEU A 546 12.78 12.20 10.78
C LEU A 546 12.22 10.76 10.62
N PRO A 547 12.86 9.85 9.86
CA PRO A 547 12.44 8.44 9.81
C PRO A 547 12.50 7.75 11.17
N LEU A 548 13.47 8.09 12.04
CA LEU A 548 13.57 7.56 13.40
C LEU A 548 12.40 8.04 14.27
N LEU A 549 12.06 9.32 14.21
CA LEU A 549 10.90 9.87 14.92
C LEU A 549 9.58 9.22 14.44
N ASN A 550 9.44 9.03 13.14
CA ASN A 550 8.26 8.34 12.59
C ASN A 550 8.21 6.86 12.99
N THR A 551 9.36 6.21 13.17
CA THR A 551 9.43 4.84 13.74
C THR A 551 8.86 4.81 15.15
N ALA A 552 9.27 5.76 16.00
CA ALA A 552 8.74 5.88 17.36
C ALA A 552 7.21 6.18 17.34
N LYS A 553 6.77 7.08 16.47
CA LYS A 553 5.35 7.39 16.25
C LYS A 553 4.57 6.14 15.84
N PHE A 554 5.01 5.39 14.84
CA PHE A 554 4.31 4.21 14.37
C PHE A 554 4.29 3.07 15.40
N LEU A 555 5.35 2.95 16.22
CA LEU A 555 5.37 2.03 17.33
C LEU A 555 4.28 2.39 18.36
N LEU A 556 4.22 3.65 18.77
CA LEU A 556 3.20 4.15 19.70
C LEU A 556 1.79 3.98 19.12
N LEU A 557 1.62 4.33 17.84
CA LEU A 557 0.35 4.21 17.13
C LEU A 557 -0.12 2.76 17.05
N PHE A 558 0.80 1.80 16.86
CA PHE A 558 0.44 0.37 16.85
C PHE A 558 -0.22 -0.05 18.17
N TYR A 559 0.39 0.27 19.30
CA TYR A 559 -0.17 -0.08 20.60
C TYR A 559 -1.44 0.71 20.92
N LEU A 560 -1.49 1.99 20.60
CA LEU A 560 -2.66 2.84 20.79
C LEU A 560 -3.88 2.30 20.01
N LYS A 561 -3.71 2.04 18.71
CA LYS A 561 -4.78 1.50 17.86
C LYS A 561 -5.14 0.05 18.22
N LYS A 562 -4.19 -0.75 18.69
CA LYS A 562 -4.47 -2.08 19.23
C LYS A 562 -5.38 -1.98 20.45
N ILE A 563 -5.06 -1.13 21.44
CA ILE A 563 -5.88 -0.91 22.63
C ILE A 563 -7.25 -0.40 22.22
N THR A 564 -7.33 0.60 21.35
CA THR A 564 -8.59 1.16 20.86
C THR A 564 -9.45 0.10 20.19
N LEU A 565 -8.86 -0.75 19.34
CA LEU A 565 -9.57 -1.81 18.62
C LEU A 565 -10.20 -2.83 19.57
N PHE A 566 -9.43 -3.30 20.57
CA PHE A 566 -9.92 -4.31 21.52
C PHE A 566 -10.82 -3.75 22.61
N SER A 567 -10.65 -2.47 22.97
CA SER A 567 -11.38 -1.86 24.08
C SER A 567 -12.60 -1.05 23.65
N THR A 568 -12.52 -0.28 22.55
CA THR A 568 -13.53 0.74 22.21
C THR A 568 -14.30 0.46 20.91
N CYS A 569 -13.69 -0.24 19.94
CA CYS A 569 -14.31 -0.43 18.64
C CYS A 569 -15.18 -1.68 18.59
N SER A 570 -16.34 -1.56 17.93
CA SER A 570 -17.09 -2.70 17.42
C SER A 570 -16.56 -3.06 16.02
N PRO A 571 -16.73 -4.33 15.58
CA PRO A 571 -16.37 -4.69 14.22
C PRO A 571 -17.13 -3.83 13.22
N ALA A 572 -16.44 -3.39 12.18
CA ALA A 572 -17.04 -2.55 11.17
C ALA A 572 -18.25 -3.24 10.53
N SER A 573 -19.36 -2.53 10.46
CA SER A 573 -20.57 -2.97 9.76
C SER A 573 -20.37 -2.99 8.25
N ARG A 574 -19.32 -2.31 7.75
CA ARG A 574 -18.97 -2.22 6.34
C ARG A 574 -17.57 -2.76 6.13
N THR A 575 -17.47 -4.02 5.72
CA THR A 575 -16.19 -4.64 5.38
C THR A 575 -15.88 -4.43 3.91
N PHE A 576 -14.69 -3.90 3.64
CA PHE A 576 -14.16 -3.87 2.28
C PHE A 576 -13.71 -5.27 1.84
N ARG A 577 -13.85 -5.56 0.57
CA ARG A 577 -13.25 -6.75 0.00
C ARG A 577 -11.73 -6.67 0.21
N ALA A 578 -11.17 -7.60 0.98
CA ALA A 578 -9.77 -7.57 1.40
C ALA A 578 -8.78 -7.50 0.21
N SER A 579 -9.12 -8.11 -0.92
CA SER A 579 -8.32 -8.08 -2.15
C SER A 579 -8.18 -6.68 -2.74
N THR A 580 -9.28 -5.93 -2.84
CA THR A 580 -9.28 -4.56 -3.39
C THR A 580 -8.51 -3.61 -2.48
N VAL A 581 -8.69 -3.74 -1.16
CA VAL A 581 -7.99 -2.93 -0.16
C VAL A 581 -6.48 -3.17 -0.18
N ASN A 582 -6.07 -4.44 -0.26
CA ASN A 582 -4.65 -4.81 -0.28
C ASN A 582 -3.90 -4.33 -1.52
N PHE A 583 -4.58 -4.12 -2.65
CA PHE A 583 -3.99 -3.57 -3.86
C PHE A 583 -3.97 -2.03 -3.85
N PHE A 584 -5.10 -1.41 -3.47
CA PHE A 584 -5.27 0.04 -3.56
C PHE A 584 -4.27 0.79 -2.67
N PHE A 585 -4.04 0.35 -1.44
CA PHE A 585 -3.17 1.06 -0.51
C PHE A 585 -1.69 1.09 -0.90
N PRO A 586 -1.05 -0.01 -1.35
CA PRO A 586 0.31 0.05 -1.87
C PRO A 586 0.44 0.92 -3.13
N LEU A 587 -0.61 0.98 -3.98
CA LEU A 587 -0.63 1.85 -5.15
C LEU A 587 -0.64 3.33 -4.74
N VAL A 588 -1.50 3.69 -3.77
CA VAL A 588 -1.55 5.05 -3.21
C VAL A 588 -0.22 5.42 -2.55
N LEU A 589 0.40 4.48 -1.85
CA LEU A 589 1.71 4.67 -1.24
C LEU A 589 2.78 4.96 -2.30
N LEU A 590 2.79 4.21 -3.41
CA LEU A 590 3.71 4.45 -4.53
C LEU A 590 3.49 5.82 -5.17
N LEU A 591 2.22 6.22 -5.37
CA LEU A 591 1.88 7.55 -5.87
C LEU A 591 2.34 8.65 -4.91
N GLY A 592 2.15 8.46 -3.60
CA GLY A 592 2.66 9.37 -2.57
C GLY A 592 4.18 9.53 -2.62
N LEU A 593 4.92 8.43 -2.85
CA LEU A 593 6.37 8.48 -3.05
C LEU A 593 6.74 9.31 -4.29
N ALA A 594 6.06 9.08 -5.42
CA ALA A 594 6.30 9.84 -6.66
C ALA A 594 6.05 11.34 -6.46
N ILE A 595 4.95 11.72 -5.79
CA ILE A 595 4.64 13.12 -5.48
C ILE A 595 5.68 13.72 -4.53
N SER A 596 6.15 12.97 -3.53
CA SER A 596 7.11 13.46 -2.53
C SER A 596 8.53 13.63 -3.08
N THR A 597 8.90 12.93 -4.15
CA THR A 597 10.23 13.09 -4.77
C THR A 597 10.37 14.40 -5.52
N VAL A 598 9.29 14.93 -6.10
CA VAL A 598 9.32 16.19 -6.88
C VAL A 598 9.84 17.37 -6.05
N PRO A 599 9.30 17.67 -4.85
CA PRO A 599 9.80 18.78 -4.04
C PRO A 599 11.25 18.62 -3.59
N VAL A 600 11.68 17.41 -3.29
CA VAL A 600 13.07 17.15 -2.88
C VAL A 600 14.02 17.42 -4.04
N PHE A 601 13.71 16.93 -5.24
CA PHE A 601 14.52 17.19 -6.43
C PHE A 601 14.52 18.68 -6.81
N TYR A 602 13.35 19.36 -6.73
CA TYR A 602 13.27 20.80 -6.96
C TYR A 602 14.22 21.58 -6.04
N SER A 603 14.23 21.24 -4.75
CA SER A 603 15.11 21.88 -3.77
C SER A 603 16.61 21.60 -4.01
N ILE A 604 16.97 20.39 -4.45
CA ILE A 604 18.37 19.99 -4.70
C ILE A 604 18.94 20.64 -5.97
N PHE A 605 18.13 20.77 -7.02
CA PHE A 605 18.62 21.21 -8.33
C PHE A 605 18.44 22.71 -8.58
N LEU A 606 17.38 23.32 -8.08
CA LEU A 606 16.96 24.66 -8.48
C LEU A 606 17.19 25.73 -7.40
N ILE A 607 17.10 25.37 -6.12
CA ILE A 607 17.26 26.36 -5.05
C ILE A 607 18.72 26.40 -4.57
N PRO A 608 19.37 27.59 -4.50
CA PRO A 608 20.71 27.70 -3.95
C PRO A 608 20.70 27.35 -2.45
N PRO A 609 21.71 26.59 -1.97
CA PRO A 609 21.83 26.24 -0.56
C PRO A 609 22.11 27.49 0.29
N SER A 610 21.72 27.44 1.56
CA SER A 610 22.02 28.50 2.51
C SER A 610 23.53 28.64 2.72
N LYS A 611 23.99 29.88 2.79
CA LYS A 611 25.42 30.18 2.96
C LYS A 611 25.84 30.16 4.45
N LEU A 612 24.90 30.10 5.37
CA LEU A 612 25.12 30.22 6.80
C LEU A 612 25.08 28.89 7.56
N CYS A 613 24.41 27.89 7.04
CA CYS A 613 24.21 26.61 7.71
C CYS A 613 24.35 25.39 6.76
N GLY A 614 24.52 24.19 7.32
CA GLY A 614 24.51 22.96 6.60
C GLY A 614 25.82 22.57 5.91
N PRO A 615 25.86 21.36 5.30
CA PRO A 615 27.07 20.79 4.70
C PRO A 615 27.43 21.40 3.33
N PHE A 616 26.48 22.06 2.62
CA PHE A 616 26.69 22.59 1.27
C PHE A 616 26.97 24.08 1.22
N ARG A 617 27.50 24.66 2.31
CA ARG A 617 27.88 26.09 2.37
C ARG A 617 28.91 26.40 1.29
N GLY A 618 28.69 27.48 0.56
CA GLY A 618 29.64 27.96 -0.47
C GLY A 618 29.41 27.39 -1.86
N GLN A 619 28.56 26.42 -2.02
CA GLN A 619 28.18 25.87 -3.31
C GLN A 619 27.12 26.73 -4.02
N SER A 620 27.11 26.71 -5.36
CA SER A 620 26.10 27.41 -6.17
C SER A 620 24.75 26.68 -6.15
N SER A 621 24.79 25.36 -6.09
CA SER A 621 23.63 24.47 -5.91
C SER A 621 24.05 23.24 -5.12
N ILE A 622 23.09 22.56 -4.47
CA ILE A 622 23.38 21.33 -3.73
C ILE A 622 23.93 20.25 -4.66
N TRP A 623 23.45 20.20 -5.90
CA TRP A 623 23.93 19.27 -6.92
C TRP A 623 25.36 19.51 -7.35
N ALA A 624 25.90 20.74 -7.27
CA ALA A 624 27.24 21.12 -7.72
C ALA A 624 28.36 20.37 -6.97
N GLU A 625 28.08 19.86 -5.78
CA GLU A 625 29.02 19.03 -5.00
C GLU A 625 29.40 17.72 -5.71
N ILE A 626 28.47 17.12 -6.50
CA ILE A 626 28.73 15.85 -7.18
C ILE A 626 29.80 16.00 -8.25
N PRO A 627 29.68 16.88 -9.27
CA PRO A 627 30.73 17.05 -10.27
C PRO A 627 32.07 17.52 -9.66
N GLU A 628 32.04 18.40 -8.66
CA GLU A 628 33.27 18.83 -7.97
C GLU A 628 33.99 17.67 -7.29
N SER A 629 33.26 16.79 -6.67
CA SER A 629 33.82 15.63 -6.00
C SER A 629 34.27 14.54 -6.97
N ILE A 630 33.60 14.39 -8.12
CA ILE A 630 34.05 13.53 -9.20
C ILE A 630 35.40 14.00 -9.73
N CYS A 631 35.62 15.32 -9.84
CA CYS A 631 36.91 15.89 -10.28
C CYS A 631 38.07 15.58 -9.33
N LYS A 632 37.82 15.20 -8.07
CA LYS A 632 38.85 14.80 -7.09
C LYS A 632 39.24 13.30 -7.20
N LEU A 633 38.53 12.51 -8.00
CA LEU A 633 38.78 11.08 -8.20
C LEU A 633 39.91 10.82 -9.20
N PRO A 634 40.52 9.60 -9.21
CA PRO A 634 41.45 9.20 -10.22
C PRO A 634 40.86 9.32 -11.63
N GLN A 635 41.67 9.70 -12.63
CA GLN A 635 41.24 10.05 -13.99
C GLN A 635 40.39 8.96 -14.67
N THR A 636 40.70 7.70 -14.44
CA THR A 636 39.92 6.56 -14.94
C THR A 636 38.51 6.50 -14.39
N ALA A 637 38.33 6.71 -13.06
CA ALA A 637 37.03 6.74 -12.42
C ALA A 637 36.23 7.99 -12.82
N GLN A 638 36.93 9.12 -12.97
CA GLN A 638 36.35 10.37 -13.41
C GLN A 638 35.75 10.24 -14.83
N ASN A 639 36.52 9.73 -15.78
CA ASN A 639 36.09 9.51 -17.17
C ASN A 639 34.89 8.55 -17.23
N PHE A 640 34.91 7.49 -16.41
CA PHE A 640 33.79 6.53 -16.33
C PHE A 640 32.52 7.17 -15.79
N LEU A 641 32.63 7.93 -14.70
CA LEU A 641 31.46 8.59 -14.09
C LEU A 641 30.89 9.70 -14.97
N PHE A 642 31.74 10.49 -15.61
CA PHE A 642 31.27 11.48 -16.59
C PHE A 642 30.64 10.81 -17.81
N PHE A 643 31.18 9.67 -18.29
CA PHE A 643 30.56 8.91 -19.36
C PHE A 643 29.13 8.45 -19.00
N LEU A 644 28.89 8.00 -17.74
CA LEU A 644 27.54 7.65 -17.26
C LEU A 644 26.56 8.83 -17.31
N GLY A 645 27.06 10.06 -17.11
CA GLY A 645 26.27 11.31 -17.20
C GLY A 645 26.06 11.81 -18.64
N THR A 646 26.72 11.23 -19.64
CA THR A 646 26.60 11.69 -21.03
C THR A 646 25.31 11.20 -21.69
N GLN A 647 24.86 11.93 -22.69
CA GLN A 647 23.74 11.52 -23.56
C GLN A 647 24.03 10.19 -24.27
N ALA A 648 25.31 9.92 -24.57
CA ALA A 648 25.76 8.67 -25.19
C ALA A 648 25.44 7.43 -24.34
N PHE A 649 25.41 7.55 -23.03
CA PHE A 649 24.99 6.46 -22.12
C PHE A 649 23.49 6.52 -21.79
N ALA A 650 22.95 7.72 -21.54
CA ALA A 650 21.57 7.91 -21.11
C ALA A 650 20.55 7.48 -22.20
N VAL A 651 20.82 7.80 -23.47
CA VAL A 651 19.89 7.46 -24.56
C VAL A 651 19.78 5.94 -24.79
N PRO A 652 20.86 5.17 -24.90
CA PRO A 652 20.76 3.70 -24.97
C PRO A 652 20.09 3.09 -23.75
N LEU A 653 20.35 3.60 -22.54
CA LEU A 653 19.72 3.12 -21.31
C LEU A 653 18.20 3.35 -21.32
N LEU A 654 17.74 4.53 -21.77
CA LEU A 654 16.32 4.83 -21.95
C LEU A 654 15.67 3.93 -23.00
N LEU A 655 16.36 3.68 -24.13
CA LEU A 655 15.88 2.75 -25.15
C LEU A 655 15.75 1.33 -24.62
N ILE A 656 16.78 0.83 -23.94
CA ILE A 656 16.76 -0.51 -23.31
C ILE A 656 15.62 -0.59 -22.28
N SER A 657 15.45 0.43 -21.44
CA SER A 657 14.38 0.46 -20.44
C SER A 657 12.99 0.50 -21.07
N SER A 658 12.82 1.23 -22.20
CA SER A 658 11.55 1.28 -22.93
C SER A 658 11.23 -0.04 -23.62
N ILE A 659 12.23 -0.71 -24.20
CA ILE A 659 12.08 -2.05 -24.80
C ILE A 659 11.73 -3.07 -23.72
N LEU A 660 12.43 -3.03 -22.57
CA LEU A 660 12.13 -3.91 -21.44
C LEU A 660 10.69 -3.66 -20.89
N MET A 661 10.28 -2.40 -20.84
CA MET A 661 8.90 -2.04 -20.44
C MET A 661 7.90 -2.59 -21.46
N ALA A 662 8.12 -2.39 -22.74
CA ALA A 662 7.25 -2.92 -23.81
C ALA A 662 7.19 -4.46 -23.75
N TYR A 663 8.30 -5.13 -23.52
CA TYR A 663 8.38 -6.57 -23.35
C TYR A 663 7.58 -7.03 -22.13
N THR A 664 7.73 -6.37 -20.98
CA THR A 664 6.98 -6.73 -19.77
C THR A 664 5.48 -6.51 -19.93
N VAL A 665 5.05 -5.46 -20.63
CA VAL A 665 3.64 -5.21 -20.98
C VAL A 665 3.11 -6.29 -21.93
N ALA A 666 3.86 -6.65 -22.97
CA ALA A 666 3.49 -7.72 -23.90
C ALA A 666 3.36 -9.07 -23.18
N LEU A 667 4.32 -9.39 -22.28
CA LEU A 667 4.28 -10.59 -21.45
C LEU A 667 3.06 -10.61 -20.52
N ALA A 668 2.75 -9.49 -19.86
CA ALA A 668 1.57 -9.35 -19.00
C ALA A 668 0.27 -9.56 -19.78
N ASN A 669 0.17 -9.00 -20.98
CA ASN A 669 -0.98 -9.18 -21.87
C ASN A 669 -1.12 -10.65 -22.34
N SER A 670 -0.01 -11.33 -22.64
CA SER A 670 0.01 -12.74 -22.99
C SER A 670 -0.48 -13.61 -21.83
N TYR A 671 0.03 -13.38 -20.61
CA TYR A 671 -0.47 -14.07 -19.42
C TYR A 671 -1.94 -13.75 -19.14
N GLY A 672 -2.38 -12.52 -19.37
CA GLY A 672 -3.79 -12.12 -19.23
C GLY A 672 -4.70 -12.92 -20.18
N ARG A 673 -4.29 -13.13 -21.43
CA ARG A 673 -5.02 -13.97 -22.41
C ARG A 673 -5.06 -15.43 -21.97
N LEU A 674 -3.94 -16.00 -21.53
CA LEU A 674 -3.87 -17.36 -21.02
C LEU A 674 -4.78 -17.56 -19.81
N ILE A 675 -4.78 -16.63 -18.87
CA ILE A 675 -5.65 -16.67 -17.68
C ILE A 675 -7.13 -16.60 -18.11
N SER A 676 -7.49 -15.77 -19.08
CA SER A 676 -8.87 -15.66 -19.57
C SER A 676 -9.34 -16.96 -20.24
N GLU A 677 -8.47 -17.62 -20.98
CA GLU A 677 -8.77 -18.90 -21.61
C GLU A 677 -8.94 -20.02 -20.58
N LEU A 678 -8.03 -20.09 -19.60
CA LEU A 678 -8.15 -21.05 -18.47
C LEU A 678 -9.44 -20.83 -17.66
N LYS A 679 -9.83 -19.57 -17.44
CA LYS A 679 -11.11 -19.23 -16.79
C LYS A 679 -12.29 -19.77 -17.57
N ARG A 680 -12.29 -19.58 -18.89
CA ARG A 680 -13.35 -20.09 -19.76
C ARG A 680 -13.44 -21.62 -19.71
N GLN A 681 -12.30 -22.29 -19.69
CA GLN A 681 -12.26 -23.75 -19.54
C GLN A 681 -12.82 -24.22 -18.18
N ILE A 682 -12.46 -23.55 -17.09
CA ILE A 682 -13.01 -23.86 -15.75
C ILE A 682 -14.53 -23.62 -15.72
N GLU A 683 -15.02 -22.59 -16.37
CA GLU A 683 -16.46 -22.28 -16.43
C GLU A 683 -17.23 -23.37 -17.21
N THR A 684 -16.69 -23.79 -18.35
CA THR A 684 -17.29 -24.90 -19.13
C THR A 684 -17.25 -26.22 -18.36
N GLU A 685 -16.17 -26.52 -17.64
CA GLU A 685 -16.07 -27.68 -16.76
C GLU A 685 -17.07 -27.62 -15.60
N ALA A 686 -17.28 -26.44 -15.02
CA ALA A 686 -18.29 -26.24 -13.98
C ALA A 686 -19.70 -26.49 -14.50
N GLN A 687 -20.02 -26.00 -15.71
CA GLN A 687 -21.31 -26.24 -16.37
C GLN A 687 -21.52 -27.72 -16.68
N ASN A 688 -20.49 -28.43 -17.16
CA ASN A 688 -20.52 -29.88 -17.38
C ASN A 688 -20.82 -30.65 -16.10
N LYS A 689 -20.18 -30.28 -14.98
CA LYS A 689 -20.43 -30.90 -13.68
C LYS A 689 -21.84 -30.69 -13.17
N VAL A 690 -22.40 -29.49 -13.34
CA VAL A 690 -23.79 -29.19 -12.97
C VAL A 690 -24.76 -29.98 -13.80
N PHE A 691 -24.53 -30.07 -15.11
CA PHE A 691 -25.35 -30.89 -16.02
C PHE A 691 -25.37 -32.36 -15.63
N LEU A 692 -24.18 -32.95 -15.39
CA LEU A 692 -24.06 -34.36 -14.98
C LEU A 692 -24.73 -34.61 -13.62
N ALA A 693 -24.60 -33.69 -12.67
CA ALA A 693 -25.27 -33.79 -11.37
C ALA A 693 -26.79 -33.75 -11.51
N GLN A 694 -27.33 -32.85 -12.31
CA GLN A 694 -28.78 -32.76 -12.57
C GLN A 694 -29.30 -34.02 -13.24
N ARG A 695 -28.56 -34.60 -14.20
CA ARG A 695 -28.93 -35.83 -14.87
C ARG A 695 -28.87 -37.04 -13.95
N ALA A 696 -27.86 -37.10 -13.07
CA ALA A 696 -27.78 -38.15 -12.05
C ALA A 696 -28.97 -38.11 -11.07
N VAL A 697 -29.38 -36.90 -10.65
CA VAL A 697 -30.56 -36.72 -9.80
C VAL A 697 -31.84 -37.15 -10.53
N ALA A 698 -32.00 -36.77 -11.80
CA ALA A 698 -33.14 -37.15 -12.62
C ALA A 698 -33.24 -38.68 -12.80
N LEU A 699 -32.11 -39.36 -13.05
CA LEU A 699 -32.06 -40.83 -13.14
C LEU A 699 -32.37 -41.51 -11.79
N SER A 700 -31.90 -40.95 -10.68
CA SER A 700 -32.17 -41.47 -9.34
C SER A 700 -33.64 -41.30 -8.94
N SER A 701 -34.30 -40.24 -9.37
CA SER A 701 -35.72 -39.98 -9.14
C SER A 701 -36.58 -40.92 -10.01
N ALA A 702 -36.21 -41.16 -11.27
CA ALA A 702 -36.86 -42.11 -12.14
C ALA A 702 -36.79 -43.58 -11.61
N ASN A 703 -35.63 -43.99 -11.05
CA ASN A 703 -35.45 -45.28 -10.42
C ASN A 703 -36.21 -45.47 -9.09
N ARG A 704 -36.62 -44.36 -8.43
CA ARG A 704 -37.50 -44.45 -7.22
C ARG A 704 -38.98 -44.47 -7.55
N ALA A 705 -39.35 -44.06 -8.75
CA ALA A 705 -40.75 -44.06 -9.21
C ALA A 705 -41.17 -45.38 -9.90
N LEU A 706 -40.22 -46.25 -10.18
CA LEU A 706 -40.39 -47.67 -10.60
C LEU A 706 -40.26 -48.60 -9.40
#